data_898a3a20e54bec71af6be9c61e6bc0d8
#
_entry.id   898a3a20e54bec71af6be9c61e6bc0d8
#
_cell.length_a   1.000
_cell.length_b   1.000
_cell.length_c   1.000
_cell.angle_alpha   90.00
_cell.angle_beta   90.00
_cell.angle_gamma   90.00
#
_symmetry.space_group_name_H-M   'P 1'
#
loop_
_entity.id
_entity.type
_entity.pdbx_description
1 polymer ?
#
loop_
_entity_poly.entity_id
_entity_poly.type
_entity_poly.pdbx_seq_one_letter_code
_entity_poly.pdbx_strand_id
1 'polypeptide(L)'
;MPTRIQSTAGFSRAVKMLVLVSTTSLSSTSLFAQEVLSVNPGGDNKWGAHLEIEGKYGTDRHIGESTVFVPIYQTGKGLLFLDARGKMDNNKSREVNLGLGYRHIIDDEWILGGYGFYDRRKSPEGNSFNQMTFGAELLSEDFDLRANGYLPFGDTIKTSAQHDSVQLSGSSITMKEGQERAMKGFDAEVGHTLPWLNLTHDGSDEFRIYLGGYHFWEDEIDSVTGPRLRAEYRLNDVFMAGTRISLNGEVQKDSPRGKQGFLGIKFRIPLQAEVAKKRKNLSKIERRMTETVVRDIDVVAQAGSFGEEMPAIDMETGEKLVNLNVIEGKSGAELKGAIETASTTQVTFVNGQGQTLNVGDTINLQDGQTVRGQFRVKHPTTGREMSFGNTHIHGTDETKNVFEMNDNSTLSNLTVSGGYHGIHSDGKNNVRVEKVSIANTSQSGLNFENGTGLTVSNLRINNLDFENADGFSNGNPNASVTAVGVRLVSSSDIKIDNYQADYLGMGLFSNDVNDLTVTNADISNTSKEGMVHHYLHDATFDRVNIDRTGSDGAAFVVSADVNYTNSSLTNLGAHSSLGMRSGINISGFSSDSSVVVGATENKNYHFDNLTIRNATNSGMMIQEIKDSSFNNIDIANVDIIGIQLMRMMRDVENLTFDNVSIDNASNAGFWMMGDFSDITANITTTNTATPCGRSKWMPVNLTQNGGQELIVNGSVITPADVETSCLDASNF
;
A
#
# COMPACT_ATOMS: atom_id res chain seq x y z
N MET A 1 14.66 34.76 10.74
CA MET A 1 13.44 34.42 11.48
C MET A 1 13.76 33.24 12.41
N PRO A 2 13.51 33.34 13.72
CA PRO A 2 14.10 32.44 14.70
C PRO A 2 13.35 31.11 14.78
N THR A 3 14.11 30.03 14.80
CA THR A 3 13.73 28.65 15.06
C THR A 3 13.18 28.49 16.48
N ARG A 4 11.94 28.04 16.61
CA ARG A 4 11.30 27.68 17.88
C ARG A 4 11.92 26.38 18.44
N ILE A 5 12.45 26.49 19.66
CA ILE A 5 12.91 25.36 20.47
C ILE A 5 11.69 24.57 20.95
N GLN A 6 11.52 23.32 20.47
CA GLN A 6 10.59 22.34 21.04
C GLN A 6 11.30 21.51 22.12
N SER A 7 11.42 22.03 23.33
CA SER A 7 12.21 21.38 24.40
C SER A 7 11.44 20.94 25.67
N THR A 8 10.12 21.07 25.75
CA THR A 8 9.41 20.77 27.01
C THR A 8 8.62 19.46 27.06
N ALA A 9 8.35 18.81 25.90
CA ALA A 9 7.58 17.56 25.86
C ALA A 9 8.39 16.29 26.18
N GLY A 10 9.70 16.28 25.94
CA GLY A 10 10.59 15.14 26.16
C GLY A 10 10.86 14.88 27.65
N PHE A 11 11.10 15.93 28.41
CA PHE A 11 11.43 15.83 29.84
C PHE A 11 10.24 15.32 30.68
N SER A 12 9.02 15.75 30.33
CA SER A 12 7.79 15.27 31.00
C SER A 12 7.48 13.79 30.74
N ARG A 13 7.85 13.26 29.56
CA ARG A 13 7.68 11.82 29.26
C ARG A 13 8.71 10.95 29.95
N ALA A 14 9.96 11.39 30.06
CA ALA A 14 11.01 10.68 30.78
C ALA A 14 10.71 10.57 32.29
N VAL A 15 10.21 11.64 32.90
CA VAL A 15 9.79 11.65 34.30
C VAL A 15 8.55 10.77 34.52
N LYS A 16 7.58 10.74 33.59
CA LYS A 16 6.42 9.82 33.69
C LYS A 16 6.83 8.36 33.49
N MET A 17 7.83 8.06 32.67
CA MET A 17 8.34 6.70 32.48
C MET A 17 9.12 6.22 33.71
N LEU A 18 9.85 7.11 34.37
CA LEU A 18 10.55 6.81 35.63
C LEU A 18 9.58 6.49 36.76
N VAL A 19 8.45 7.19 36.86
CA VAL A 19 7.39 6.98 37.86
C VAL A 19 6.60 5.69 37.56
N LEU A 20 6.37 5.31 36.30
CA LEU A 20 5.63 4.09 35.97
C LEU A 20 6.43 2.81 36.24
N VAL A 21 7.76 2.83 36.07
CA VAL A 21 8.66 1.70 36.35
C VAL A 21 8.75 1.48 37.87
N SER A 22 8.67 2.56 38.68
CA SER A 22 8.74 2.45 40.15
C SER A 22 7.49 1.89 40.80
N THR A 23 6.30 2.07 40.21
CA THR A 23 5.03 1.64 40.82
C THR A 23 4.66 0.17 40.57
N THR A 24 5.09 -0.43 39.47
CA THR A 24 4.82 -1.85 39.15
C THR A 24 5.84 -2.83 39.75
N SER A 25 7.03 -2.37 40.10
CA SER A 25 8.06 -3.20 40.71
C SER A 25 8.02 -3.23 42.26
N LEU A 26 7.39 -2.26 42.89
CA LEU A 26 7.36 -2.15 44.36
C LEU A 26 6.37 -3.09 45.05
N SER A 27 5.33 -3.57 44.35
CA SER A 27 4.31 -4.44 44.97
C SER A 27 4.68 -5.94 44.95
N SER A 28 5.58 -6.38 44.09
CA SER A 28 6.02 -7.79 44.00
C SER A 28 7.38 -8.06 44.65
N THR A 29 8.18 -7.02 44.92
CA THR A 29 9.52 -7.17 45.49
C THR A 29 9.56 -7.25 47.02
N SER A 30 8.51 -6.81 47.72
CA SER A 30 8.51 -6.80 49.20
C SER A 30 8.43 -8.21 49.85
N LEU A 31 7.78 -9.17 49.20
CA LEU A 31 7.66 -10.55 49.71
C LEU A 31 8.86 -11.41 49.35
N PHE A 32 9.43 -11.28 48.17
CA PHE A 32 10.65 -11.99 47.77
C PHE A 32 11.91 -11.48 48.47
N ALA A 33 11.98 -10.18 48.79
CA ALA A 33 13.12 -9.58 49.44
C ALA A 33 13.27 -10.07 50.90
N GLN A 34 12.19 -10.38 51.57
CA GLN A 34 12.23 -10.75 53.00
C GLN A 34 12.70 -12.20 53.21
N GLU A 35 12.44 -13.09 52.30
CA GLU A 35 12.84 -14.50 52.41
C GLU A 35 14.26 -14.77 51.89
N VAL A 36 14.70 -14.08 50.82
CA VAL A 36 16.08 -14.18 50.29
C VAL A 36 17.10 -13.43 51.10
N LEU A 37 16.69 -12.44 51.90
CA LEU A 37 17.55 -11.62 52.76
C LEU A 37 18.01 -12.34 54.05
N SER A 38 17.53 -13.56 54.33
CA SER A 38 17.85 -14.31 55.55
C SER A 38 18.97 -15.37 55.40
N VAL A 39 19.73 -15.37 54.30
CA VAL A 39 20.64 -16.48 53.93
C VAL A 39 21.98 -16.51 54.64
N ASN A 40 22.20 -15.66 55.66
CA ASN A 40 23.39 -15.76 56.50
C ASN A 40 22.98 -15.86 58.00
N PRO A 41 22.60 -17.05 58.50
CA PRO A 41 22.26 -17.22 59.89
C PRO A 41 23.53 -17.27 60.73
N GLY A 42 23.98 -16.14 61.27
CA GLY A 42 24.98 -16.10 62.34
C GLY A 42 26.24 -15.28 62.10
N GLY A 43 26.37 -14.49 61.06
CA GLY A 43 27.49 -13.59 60.79
C GLY A 43 27.11 -12.11 60.86
N ASP A 44 28.03 -11.27 61.38
CA ASP A 44 27.91 -9.82 61.29
C ASP A 44 27.93 -9.40 59.82
N ASN A 45 26.74 -9.11 59.24
CA ASN A 45 26.62 -8.73 57.83
C ASN A 45 27.35 -7.39 57.61
N LYS A 46 28.48 -7.47 56.86
CA LYS A 46 29.32 -6.32 56.55
C LYS A 46 28.79 -5.54 55.35
N TRP A 47 28.26 -6.24 54.34
CA TRP A 47 27.74 -5.70 53.10
C TRP A 47 26.25 -5.99 52.92
N GLY A 48 25.49 -4.97 52.56
CA GLY A 48 24.04 -5.04 52.45
C GLY A 48 23.53 -5.02 51.00
N ALA A 49 22.31 -5.56 50.87
CA ALA A 49 21.58 -5.48 49.59
C ALA A 49 21.13 -4.06 49.26
N HIS A 50 21.04 -3.75 47.99
CA HIS A 50 20.55 -2.45 47.51
C HIS A 50 19.83 -2.56 46.15
N LEU A 51 19.00 -1.56 45.92
CA LEU A 51 18.35 -1.30 44.62
C LEU A 51 19.01 -0.09 43.94
N GLU A 52 19.33 -0.19 42.68
CA GLU A 52 19.70 0.94 41.83
C GLU A 52 18.62 1.20 40.79
N ILE A 53 18.29 2.47 40.55
CA ILE A 53 17.38 2.91 39.49
C ILE A 53 18.14 3.96 38.68
N GLU A 54 18.23 3.74 37.39
CA GLU A 54 18.94 4.63 36.44
C GLU A 54 18.07 5.05 35.29
N GLY A 55 18.07 6.33 34.95
CA GLY A 55 17.53 6.87 33.71
C GLY A 55 18.63 7.50 32.88
N LYS A 56 18.76 7.10 31.59
CA LYS A 56 19.73 7.66 30.63
C LYS A 56 19.00 8.33 29.48
N TYR A 57 19.34 9.55 29.19
CA TYR A 57 18.90 10.29 28.01
C TYR A 57 20.03 10.22 26.97
N GLY A 58 19.74 9.63 25.81
CA GLY A 58 20.74 9.46 24.74
C GLY A 58 20.33 10.13 23.43
N THR A 59 21.28 10.23 22.52
CA THR A 59 21.07 10.81 21.17
C THR A 59 20.05 10.05 20.36
N ASP A 60 20.08 8.72 20.39
CA ASP A 60 19.24 7.85 19.57
C ASP A 60 18.16 7.11 20.37
N ARG A 61 18.39 6.91 21.66
CA ARG A 61 17.45 6.20 22.53
C ARG A 61 17.55 6.65 23.99
N HIS A 62 16.44 6.52 24.71
CA HIS A 62 16.36 6.76 26.14
C HIS A 62 16.17 5.45 26.87
N ILE A 63 16.89 5.24 27.98
CA ILE A 63 16.97 3.95 28.66
C ILE A 63 16.55 4.13 30.12
N GLY A 64 15.70 3.23 30.60
CA GLY A 64 15.41 3.02 32.01
C GLY A 64 15.96 1.68 32.48
N GLU A 65 16.69 1.65 33.58
CA GLU A 65 17.26 0.44 34.18
C GLU A 65 16.98 0.37 35.66
N SER A 66 16.73 -0.84 36.17
CA SER A 66 16.69 -1.14 37.59
C SER A 66 17.58 -2.36 37.89
N THR A 67 18.39 -2.28 38.94
CA THR A 67 19.31 -3.34 39.34
C THR A 67 19.11 -3.65 40.82
N VAL A 68 18.96 -4.92 41.17
CA VAL A 68 18.95 -5.42 42.55
C VAL A 68 20.24 -6.20 42.75
N PHE A 69 21.04 -5.74 43.72
CA PHE A 69 22.28 -6.39 44.16
C PHE A 69 22.06 -7.02 45.52
N VAL A 70 22.34 -8.32 45.64
CA VAL A 70 22.12 -9.08 46.88
C VAL A 70 23.38 -9.84 47.27
N PRO A 71 24.05 -9.52 48.41
CA PRO A 71 25.05 -10.37 49.01
C PRO A 71 24.44 -11.71 49.43
N ILE A 72 24.99 -12.84 48.91
CA ILE A 72 24.50 -14.18 49.21
C ILE A 72 25.36 -14.82 50.31
N TYR A 73 26.68 -14.65 50.21
CA TYR A 73 27.65 -15.19 51.19
C TYR A 73 28.78 -14.18 51.41
N GLN A 74 29.19 -13.97 52.67
CA GLN A 74 30.21 -13.00 53.02
C GLN A 74 31.23 -13.58 53.97
N THR A 75 32.49 -13.21 53.81
CA THR A 75 33.60 -13.43 54.76
C THR A 75 34.22 -12.08 55.10
N GLY A 76 35.27 -12.06 55.95
CA GLY A 76 35.99 -10.80 56.24
C GLY A 76 36.48 -10.05 55.01
N LYS A 77 36.91 -10.80 53.93
CA LYS A 77 37.48 -10.27 52.70
C LYS A 77 36.77 -10.74 51.39
N GLY A 78 35.84 -11.66 51.51
CA GLY A 78 35.14 -12.25 50.31
C GLY A 78 33.67 -11.99 50.29
N LEU A 79 33.10 -11.81 49.10
CA LEU A 79 31.68 -11.57 48.86
C LEU A 79 31.21 -12.34 47.64
N LEU A 80 30.26 -13.28 47.79
CA LEU A 80 29.44 -13.87 46.74
C LEU A 80 28.13 -13.07 46.63
N PHE A 81 27.76 -12.68 45.46
CA PHE A 81 26.58 -11.83 45.21
C PHE A 81 25.77 -12.26 44.03
N LEU A 82 24.46 -11.91 44.09
CA LEU A 82 23.50 -11.94 42.97
C LEU A 82 23.32 -10.52 42.43
N ASP A 83 23.29 -10.36 41.12
CA ASP A 83 22.98 -9.11 40.44
C ASP A 83 21.86 -9.40 39.40
N ALA A 84 20.70 -8.81 39.63
CA ALA A 84 19.53 -8.97 38.77
C ALA A 84 19.12 -7.61 38.22
N ARG A 85 18.96 -7.53 36.88
CA ARG A 85 18.68 -6.29 36.17
C ARG A 85 17.48 -6.40 35.27
N GLY A 86 16.71 -5.33 35.18
CA GLY A 86 15.67 -5.12 34.16
C GLY A 86 15.91 -3.81 33.45
N LYS A 87 15.82 -3.83 32.13
CA LYS A 87 16.04 -2.66 31.29
C LYS A 87 14.96 -2.54 30.22
N MET A 88 14.63 -1.31 29.87
CA MET A 88 13.76 -0.98 28.74
C MET A 88 14.17 0.34 28.09
N ASP A 89 13.84 0.49 26.82
CA ASP A 89 14.06 1.75 26.10
C ASP A 89 12.80 2.23 25.37
N ASN A 90 12.87 3.45 24.83
CA ASN A 90 11.78 4.05 24.05
C ASN A 90 11.63 3.43 22.65
N ASN A 91 12.56 2.60 22.19
CA ASN A 91 12.52 1.87 20.91
C ASN A 91 11.91 0.47 21.08
N LYS A 92 11.19 0.22 22.19
CA LYS A 92 10.51 -1.04 22.53
C LYS A 92 11.44 -2.21 22.86
N SER A 93 12.75 -2.01 22.98
CA SER A 93 13.66 -3.05 23.47
C SER A 93 13.47 -3.27 24.97
N ARG A 94 13.59 -4.53 25.40
CA ARG A 94 13.52 -4.93 26.81
C ARG A 94 14.57 -5.98 27.06
N GLU A 95 15.23 -5.90 28.21
CA GLU A 95 16.27 -6.87 28.58
C GLU A 95 16.18 -7.22 30.07
N VAL A 96 16.41 -8.47 30.38
CA VAL A 96 16.55 -8.99 31.73
C VAL A 96 17.88 -9.71 31.82
N ASN A 97 18.64 -9.43 32.89
CA ASN A 97 19.94 -10.03 33.15
C ASN A 97 19.94 -10.61 34.56
N LEU A 98 20.47 -11.80 34.69
CA LEU A 98 20.64 -12.47 35.99
C LEU A 98 22.07 -12.97 36.10
N GLY A 99 22.80 -12.48 37.13
CA GLY A 99 24.21 -12.77 37.31
C GLY A 99 24.61 -13.20 38.70
N LEU A 100 25.65 -14.00 38.75
CA LEU A 100 26.38 -14.36 39.96
C LEU A 100 27.79 -13.85 39.86
N GLY A 101 28.32 -13.29 40.95
CA GLY A 101 29.72 -12.85 40.98
C GLY A 101 30.36 -13.07 42.35
N TYR A 102 31.68 -13.21 42.34
CA TYR A 102 32.50 -13.32 43.55
C TYR A 102 33.59 -12.24 43.51
N ARG A 103 33.80 -11.55 44.62
CA ARG A 103 34.83 -10.56 44.89
C ARG A 103 35.69 -10.96 46.09
N HIS A 104 36.98 -10.70 46.01
CA HIS A 104 37.91 -10.92 47.10
C HIS A 104 38.87 -9.73 47.29
N ILE A 105 39.04 -9.25 48.50
CA ILE A 105 40.00 -8.19 48.83
C ILE A 105 41.39 -8.84 49.03
N ILE A 106 42.36 -8.36 48.23
CA ILE A 106 43.78 -8.76 48.28
C ILE A 106 44.60 -7.62 48.91
N ASP A 107 45.41 -7.96 49.88
CA ASP A 107 46.34 -7.04 50.58
C ASP A 107 45.70 -5.75 51.10
N ASP A 108 44.36 -5.76 51.35
CA ASP A 108 43.53 -4.63 51.79
C ASP A 108 43.54 -3.40 50.85
N GLU A 109 44.10 -3.56 49.61
CA GLU A 109 44.26 -2.52 48.60
C GLU A 109 43.51 -2.81 47.30
N TRP A 110 43.35 -4.08 46.94
CA TRP A 110 42.74 -4.49 45.66
C TRP A 110 41.56 -5.43 45.87
N ILE A 111 40.57 -5.30 45.01
CA ILE A 111 39.50 -6.28 44.81
C ILE A 111 39.70 -7.00 43.50
N LEU A 112 39.85 -8.30 43.54
CA LEU A 112 39.75 -9.17 42.42
C LEU A 112 38.32 -9.73 42.33
N GLY A 113 37.63 -9.54 41.23
CA GLY A 113 36.28 -10.02 40.99
C GLY A 113 36.12 -10.79 39.69
N GLY A 114 35.21 -11.75 39.73
CA GLY A 114 34.77 -12.47 38.53
C GLY A 114 33.26 -12.72 38.59
N TYR A 115 32.62 -12.75 37.46
CA TYR A 115 31.15 -12.91 37.36
C TYR A 115 30.71 -13.55 36.05
N GLY A 116 29.49 -14.12 36.08
CA GLY A 116 28.80 -14.62 34.92
C GLY A 116 27.32 -14.19 34.94
N PHE A 117 26.79 -13.87 33.78
CA PHE A 117 25.38 -13.47 33.60
C PHE A 117 24.72 -14.31 32.53
N TYR A 118 23.44 -14.57 32.72
CA TYR A 118 22.47 -14.92 31.70
C TYR A 118 21.71 -13.68 31.32
N ASP A 119 21.70 -13.35 30.02
CA ASP A 119 21.04 -12.19 29.45
C ASP A 119 19.96 -12.64 28.48
N ARG A 120 18.79 -12.01 28.55
CA ARG A 120 17.70 -12.20 27.59
C ARG A 120 17.16 -10.86 27.16
N ARG A 121 17.33 -10.57 25.88
CA ARG A 121 16.86 -9.34 25.25
C ARG A 121 15.73 -9.62 24.25
N LYS A 122 14.67 -8.79 24.29
CA LYS A 122 13.74 -8.61 23.19
C LYS A 122 14.13 -7.33 22.46
N SER A 123 14.47 -7.46 21.17
CA SER A 123 14.92 -6.36 20.33
C SER A 123 13.76 -5.47 19.87
N PRO A 124 14.01 -4.28 19.27
CA PRO A 124 13.01 -3.44 18.60
C PRO A 124 12.26 -4.16 17.49
N GLU A 125 12.92 -5.09 16.80
CA GLU A 125 12.34 -5.94 15.75
C GLU A 125 11.32 -6.96 16.28
N GLY A 126 11.27 -7.16 17.60
CA GLY A 126 10.41 -8.14 18.27
C GLY A 126 11.04 -9.49 18.50
N ASN A 127 12.26 -9.71 18.04
CA ASN A 127 13.02 -10.94 18.23
C ASN A 127 13.59 -11.04 19.65
N SER A 128 13.79 -12.27 20.11
CA SER A 128 14.37 -12.53 21.43
C SER A 128 15.68 -13.28 21.30
N PHE A 129 16.72 -12.76 21.94
CA PHE A 129 18.06 -13.35 21.97
C PHE A 129 18.48 -13.67 23.39
N ASN A 130 19.26 -14.75 23.55
CA ASN A 130 19.89 -15.14 24.81
C ASN A 130 21.40 -15.02 24.68
N GLN A 131 22.07 -14.64 25.77
CA GLN A 131 23.52 -14.48 25.82
C GLN A 131 24.05 -14.90 27.18
N MET A 132 25.22 -15.48 27.21
CA MET A 132 26.06 -15.61 28.40
C MET A 132 27.12 -14.53 28.38
N THR A 133 27.26 -13.83 29.49
CA THR A 133 28.33 -12.86 29.71
C THR A 133 29.25 -13.34 30.81
N PHE A 134 30.55 -13.26 30.61
CA PHE A 134 31.58 -13.53 31.62
C PHE A 134 32.49 -12.31 31.74
N GLY A 135 32.82 -11.93 32.96
CA GLY A 135 33.69 -10.80 33.16
C GLY A 135 34.62 -10.95 34.35
N ALA A 136 35.68 -10.18 34.30
CA ALA A 136 36.66 -10.05 35.38
C ALA A 136 36.92 -8.58 35.68
N GLU A 137 37.21 -8.26 36.95
CA GLU A 137 37.48 -6.91 37.36
C GLU A 137 38.62 -6.88 38.43
N LEU A 138 39.44 -5.85 38.32
CA LEU A 138 40.44 -5.52 39.32
C LEU A 138 40.22 -4.06 39.75
N LEU A 139 39.84 -3.86 40.99
CA LEU A 139 39.46 -2.52 41.53
C LEU A 139 40.35 -2.16 42.71
N SER A 140 40.85 -0.93 42.75
CA SER A 140 41.47 -0.34 43.94
C SER A 140 40.70 0.89 44.40
N GLU A 141 41.20 1.65 45.37
CA GLU A 141 40.55 2.90 45.75
C GLU A 141 40.38 3.83 44.55
N ASP A 142 41.42 3.99 43.74
CA ASP A 142 41.49 4.98 42.67
C ASP A 142 41.51 4.42 41.26
N PHE A 143 41.76 3.13 41.09
CA PHE A 143 41.96 2.51 39.79
C PHE A 143 40.96 1.37 39.56
N ASP A 144 40.44 1.27 38.37
CA ASP A 144 39.54 0.22 37.88
C ASP A 144 40.11 -0.39 36.61
N LEU A 145 40.08 -1.70 36.49
CA LEU A 145 40.30 -2.45 35.26
C LEU A 145 39.15 -3.45 35.14
N ARG A 146 38.46 -3.50 33.99
CA ARG A 146 37.39 -4.44 33.73
C ARG A 146 37.49 -4.99 32.32
N ALA A 147 37.10 -6.24 32.15
CA ALA A 147 36.97 -6.89 30.87
C ALA A 147 35.79 -7.87 30.87
N ASN A 148 35.02 -7.86 29.79
CA ASN A 148 33.85 -8.70 29.59
C ASN A 148 33.91 -9.42 28.25
N GLY A 149 33.37 -10.64 28.21
CA GLY A 149 33.14 -11.43 27.01
C GLY A 149 31.66 -11.80 26.88
N TYR A 150 31.11 -11.75 25.67
CA TYR A 150 29.72 -11.91 25.35
C TYR A 150 29.54 -13.04 24.34
N LEU A 151 28.72 -14.04 24.67
CA LEU A 151 28.49 -15.23 23.86
C LEU A 151 26.99 -15.46 23.69
N PRO A 152 26.37 -14.97 22.63
CA PRO A 152 25.00 -15.33 22.27
C PRO A 152 24.87 -16.82 22.01
N PHE A 153 23.73 -17.41 22.35
CA PHE A 153 23.47 -18.83 22.15
C PHE A 153 22.00 -19.13 21.82
N GLY A 154 21.76 -20.33 21.33
CA GLY A 154 20.48 -20.74 20.76
C GLY A 154 20.31 -20.19 19.34
N ASP A 155 19.11 -19.75 18.97
CA ASP A 155 18.85 -19.16 17.66
C ASP A 155 19.37 -17.72 17.61
N THR A 156 20.60 -17.53 17.18
CA THR A 156 21.27 -16.24 17.07
C THR A 156 20.94 -15.48 15.80
N ILE A 157 20.30 -16.13 14.80
CA ILE A 157 19.82 -15.54 13.56
C ILE A 157 18.31 -15.65 13.55
N LYS A 158 17.63 -14.51 13.43
CA LYS A 158 16.18 -14.40 13.40
C LYS A 158 15.73 -13.67 12.15
N THR A 159 14.55 -14.01 11.64
CA THR A 159 13.96 -13.31 10.49
C THR A 159 13.49 -11.90 10.89
N SER A 160 13.65 -10.93 9.99
CA SER A 160 13.22 -9.54 10.15
C SER A 160 12.60 -9.03 8.85
N ALA A 161 11.30 -9.23 8.69
CA ALA A 161 10.56 -8.98 7.44
C ALA A 161 10.70 -7.54 6.92
N GLN A 162 10.85 -6.57 7.79
CA GLN A 162 11.02 -5.17 7.40
C GLN A 162 12.39 -4.86 6.75
N HIS A 163 13.31 -5.81 6.82
CA HIS A 163 14.63 -5.74 6.20
C HIS A 163 14.76 -6.66 4.97
N ASP A 164 13.66 -7.26 4.50
CA ASP A 164 13.66 -7.93 3.20
C ASP A 164 14.02 -6.92 2.12
N SER A 165 14.77 -7.34 1.15
CA SER A 165 15.14 -6.49 0.02
C SER A 165 14.95 -7.20 -1.30
N VAL A 166 14.62 -6.41 -2.31
CA VAL A 166 14.59 -6.81 -3.71
C VAL A 166 15.51 -5.87 -4.50
N GLN A 167 16.30 -6.44 -5.38
CA GLN A 167 17.27 -5.70 -6.16
C GLN A 167 17.45 -6.29 -7.56
N LEU A 168 18.00 -5.47 -8.45
CA LEU A 168 18.46 -5.92 -9.75
C LEU A 168 19.91 -6.41 -9.63
N SER A 169 20.15 -7.62 -10.11
CA SER A 169 21.48 -8.24 -10.14
C SER A 169 21.78 -8.70 -11.57
N GLY A 170 22.44 -7.84 -12.35
CA GLY A 170 22.66 -8.05 -13.79
C GLY A 170 21.33 -8.11 -14.56
N SER A 171 21.03 -9.25 -15.18
CA SER A 171 19.79 -9.51 -15.91
C SER A 171 18.72 -10.21 -15.07
N SER A 172 18.86 -10.24 -13.75
CA SER A 172 17.97 -10.96 -12.84
C SER A 172 17.44 -10.04 -11.76
N ILE A 173 16.22 -10.26 -11.33
CA ILE A 173 15.68 -9.65 -10.10
C ILE A 173 15.88 -10.65 -8.97
N THR A 174 16.58 -10.22 -7.93
CA THR A 174 16.91 -11.06 -6.77
C THR A 174 16.31 -10.52 -5.49
N MET A 175 16.10 -11.39 -4.53
CA MET A 175 15.63 -11.06 -3.19
C MET A 175 16.59 -11.60 -2.13
N LYS A 176 16.73 -10.83 -1.04
CA LYS A 176 17.41 -11.27 0.19
C LYS A 176 16.43 -11.21 1.35
N GLU A 177 16.44 -12.25 2.17
CA GLU A 177 15.70 -12.27 3.41
C GLU A 177 16.31 -11.30 4.42
N GLY A 178 15.47 -10.49 5.04
CA GLY A 178 15.84 -9.68 6.18
C GLY A 178 16.07 -10.55 7.43
N GLN A 179 17.20 -10.35 8.08
CA GLN A 179 17.59 -11.06 9.28
C GLN A 179 18.06 -10.11 10.37
N GLU A 180 17.87 -10.51 11.61
CA GLU A 180 18.49 -9.90 12.77
C GLU A 180 19.44 -10.93 13.41
N ARG A 181 20.72 -10.57 13.56
CA ARG A 181 21.79 -11.47 14.03
C ARG A 181 22.39 -10.93 15.32
N ALA A 182 22.41 -11.76 16.36
CA ALA A 182 23.08 -11.46 17.61
C ALA A 182 24.59 -11.69 17.49
N MET A 183 25.39 -10.73 18.00
CA MET A 183 26.82 -10.69 17.82
C MET A 183 27.56 -11.13 19.08
N LYS A 184 28.57 -11.99 18.94
CA LYS A 184 29.55 -12.29 19.98
C LYS A 184 30.56 -11.14 20.08
N GLY A 185 31.15 -10.96 21.26
CA GLY A 185 32.09 -9.85 21.42
C GLY A 185 32.76 -9.77 22.77
N PHE A 186 33.53 -8.70 22.93
CA PHE A 186 34.15 -8.34 24.19
C PHE A 186 34.24 -6.81 24.34
N ASP A 187 34.31 -6.36 25.60
CA ASP A 187 34.71 -5.01 25.95
C ASP A 187 35.75 -4.99 27.05
N ALA A 188 36.48 -3.89 27.14
CA ALA A 188 37.38 -3.62 28.27
C ALA A 188 37.40 -2.13 28.57
N GLU A 189 37.56 -1.78 29.85
CA GLU A 189 37.70 -0.39 30.28
C GLU A 189 38.74 -0.27 31.42
N VAL A 190 39.45 0.85 31.43
CA VAL A 190 40.27 1.34 32.52
C VAL A 190 39.70 2.61 33.10
N GLY A 191 39.62 2.72 34.41
CA GLY A 191 39.07 3.88 35.10
C GLY A 191 40.01 4.41 36.16
N HIS A 192 39.90 5.70 36.43
CA HIS A 192 40.66 6.38 37.46
C HIS A 192 39.83 7.51 38.13
N THR A 193 40.06 7.67 39.45
CA THR A 193 39.50 8.83 40.19
C THR A 193 40.27 10.10 39.86
N LEU A 194 39.56 11.24 39.82
CA LEU A 194 40.14 12.55 39.66
C LEU A 194 39.80 13.41 40.90
N PRO A 195 40.56 13.27 42.03
CA PRO A 195 40.22 13.88 43.32
C PRO A 195 40.13 15.41 43.28
N TRP A 196 40.86 16.05 42.37
CA TRP A 196 40.84 17.54 42.21
C TRP A 196 39.54 18.06 41.57
N LEU A 197 38.66 17.17 41.05
CA LEU A 197 37.36 17.52 40.52
C LEU A 197 36.22 17.25 41.53
N ASN A 198 36.53 16.80 42.74
CA ASN A 198 35.57 16.66 43.84
C ASN A 198 35.11 18.05 44.30
N LEU A 199 33.79 18.19 44.49
CA LEU A 199 33.17 19.44 44.89
C LEU A 199 33.07 19.62 46.41
N THR A 200 33.16 18.52 47.16
CA THR A 200 33.15 18.50 48.60
C THR A 200 34.53 18.17 49.17
N HIS A 201 34.86 18.74 50.32
CA HIS A 201 36.14 18.50 50.99
C HIS A 201 36.06 17.41 52.07
N ASP A 202 34.85 16.85 52.29
CA ASP A 202 34.63 15.83 53.34
C ASP A 202 34.74 14.39 52.81
N GLY A 203 35.04 14.22 51.49
CA GLY A 203 35.14 12.92 50.84
C GLY A 203 33.82 12.21 50.60
N SER A 204 32.70 12.96 50.66
CA SER A 204 31.35 12.42 50.37
C SER A 204 31.08 12.30 48.85
N ASP A 205 31.89 12.93 48.02
CA ASP A 205 31.79 12.87 46.58
C ASP A 205 33.03 12.27 45.91
N GLU A 206 32.85 11.82 44.68
CA GLU A 206 33.88 11.15 43.89
C GLU A 206 33.63 11.38 42.39
N PHE A 207 34.64 11.87 41.69
CA PHE A 207 34.63 11.98 40.23
C PHE A 207 35.54 10.91 39.63
N ARG A 208 35.01 10.10 38.73
CA ARG A 208 35.73 9.05 37.98
C ARG A 208 35.60 9.23 36.50
N ILE A 209 36.68 8.93 35.75
CA ILE A 209 36.71 8.86 34.31
C ILE A 209 37.13 7.46 33.89
N TYR A 210 36.54 6.98 32.80
CA TYR A 210 36.80 5.65 32.25
C TYR A 210 37.07 5.76 30.76
N LEU A 211 38.11 5.07 30.27
CA LEU A 211 38.42 4.91 28.88
C LEU A 211 38.35 3.42 28.54
N GLY A 212 37.61 3.08 27.51
CA GLY A 212 37.42 1.69 27.09
C GLY A 212 37.17 1.58 25.60
N GLY A 213 36.91 0.36 25.20
CA GLY A 213 36.53 -0.01 23.84
C GLY A 213 35.80 -1.33 23.80
N TYR A 214 35.17 -1.58 22.73
CA TYR A 214 34.39 -2.79 22.48
C TYR A 214 34.58 -3.28 21.06
N HIS A 215 34.40 -4.60 20.88
CA HIS A 215 34.42 -5.27 19.59
C HIS A 215 33.40 -6.40 19.59
N PHE A 216 32.37 -6.28 18.73
CA PHE A 216 31.35 -7.28 18.49
C PHE A 216 31.38 -7.68 17.02
N TRP A 217 31.21 -8.96 16.72
CA TRP A 217 31.25 -9.48 15.36
C TRP A 217 30.30 -10.66 15.18
N GLU A 218 29.89 -10.88 13.96
CA GLU A 218 29.20 -12.07 13.48
C GLU A 218 29.56 -12.25 12.00
N ASP A 219 29.40 -13.44 11.47
CA ASP A 219 29.74 -13.74 10.08
C ASP A 219 28.79 -12.98 9.12
N GLU A 220 29.32 -12.51 8.01
CA GLU A 220 28.61 -11.82 6.92
C GLU A 220 28.00 -10.45 7.28
N ILE A 221 28.29 -9.90 8.44
CA ILE A 221 27.83 -8.56 8.83
C ILE A 221 28.99 -7.70 9.35
N ASP A 222 28.82 -6.38 9.26
CA ASP A 222 29.84 -5.45 9.72
C ASP A 222 30.02 -5.52 11.24
N SER A 223 31.29 -5.55 11.68
CA SER A 223 31.62 -5.55 13.10
C SER A 223 31.26 -4.20 13.76
N VAL A 224 30.78 -4.27 14.99
CA VAL A 224 30.55 -3.10 15.85
C VAL A 224 31.79 -2.90 16.73
N THR A 225 32.68 -1.99 16.32
CA THR A 225 33.96 -1.76 17.00
C THR A 225 34.17 -0.28 17.25
N GLY A 226 34.48 0.07 18.48
CA GLY A 226 34.69 1.47 18.79
C GLY A 226 35.23 1.79 20.16
N PRO A 227 35.75 3.01 20.36
CA PRO A 227 36.12 3.56 21.65
C PRO A 227 34.88 3.98 22.44
N ARG A 228 35.00 3.92 23.78
CA ARG A 228 34.02 4.41 24.75
C ARG A 228 34.72 5.27 25.79
N LEU A 229 34.19 6.45 26.05
CA LEU A 229 34.60 7.34 27.14
C LEU A 229 33.40 7.53 28.08
N ARG A 230 33.59 7.30 29.36
CA ARG A 230 32.57 7.45 30.37
C ARG A 230 33.08 8.29 31.55
N ALA A 231 32.25 9.16 32.10
CA ALA A 231 32.52 9.93 33.31
C ALA A 231 31.37 9.71 34.30
N GLU A 232 31.70 9.62 35.59
CA GLU A 232 30.74 9.43 36.66
C GLU A 232 31.09 10.33 37.83
N TYR A 233 30.11 11.14 38.27
CA TYR A 233 30.18 11.92 39.51
C TYR A 233 29.23 11.30 40.50
N ARG A 234 29.74 10.89 41.66
CA ARG A 234 29.05 10.15 42.72
C ARG A 234 28.94 11.01 43.99
N LEU A 235 27.74 11.11 44.51
CA LEU A 235 27.44 11.69 45.83
C LEU A 235 26.98 10.54 46.74
N ASN A 236 27.77 10.25 47.77
CA ASN A 236 27.50 9.16 48.71
C ASN A 236 26.81 9.67 49.97
N ASP A 237 25.97 8.82 50.56
CA ASP A 237 25.30 9.05 51.84
C ASP A 237 24.42 10.33 51.88
N VAL A 238 23.81 10.70 50.76
CA VAL A 238 23.13 11.99 50.53
C VAL A 238 21.95 12.21 51.47
N PHE A 239 21.11 11.19 51.71
CA PHE A 239 19.89 11.29 52.57
C PHE A 239 20.02 10.40 53.80
N MET A 240 20.61 9.26 53.66
CA MET A 240 20.88 8.29 54.70
C MET A 240 22.12 7.45 54.35
N ALA A 241 22.69 6.79 55.35
CA ALA A 241 23.85 5.92 55.11
C ALA A 241 23.53 4.86 54.06
N GLY A 242 24.41 4.72 53.06
CA GLY A 242 24.31 3.75 51.97
C GLY A 242 23.53 4.24 50.73
N THR A 243 22.89 5.42 50.77
CA THR A 243 22.33 6.02 49.55
C THR A 243 23.43 6.62 48.69
N ARG A 244 23.22 6.60 47.36
CA ARG A 244 24.13 7.26 46.38
C ARG A 244 23.32 7.89 45.28
N ILE A 245 23.71 9.05 44.87
CA ILE A 245 23.29 9.67 43.60
C ILE A 245 24.50 9.72 42.70
N SER A 246 24.37 9.22 41.45
CA SER A 246 25.42 9.32 40.46
C SER A 246 24.91 10.07 39.23
N LEU A 247 25.70 10.98 38.69
CA LEU A 247 25.53 11.63 37.37
C LEU A 247 26.50 10.98 36.41
N ASN A 248 25.99 10.46 35.30
CA ASN A 248 26.78 9.70 34.31
C ASN A 248 26.78 10.43 32.97
N GLY A 249 27.94 10.50 32.34
CA GLY A 249 28.10 10.90 30.94
C GLY A 249 28.84 9.81 30.17
N GLU A 250 28.37 9.45 29.00
CA GLU A 250 29.02 8.46 28.16
C GLU A 250 28.99 8.88 26.70
N VAL A 251 30.12 8.68 26.00
CA VAL A 251 30.21 8.87 24.54
C VAL A 251 30.91 7.67 23.93
N GLN A 252 30.36 7.20 22.80
CA GLN A 252 30.94 6.09 22.04
C GLN A 252 30.76 6.34 20.53
N LYS A 253 31.57 5.68 19.73
CA LYS A 253 31.52 5.78 18.27
C LYS A 253 31.92 4.47 17.63
N ASP A 254 31.09 3.97 16.74
CA ASP A 254 31.41 2.85 15.84
C ASP A 254 30.88 3.11 14.43
N SER A 255 31.27 2.27 13.47
CA SER A 255 30.87 2.44 12.06
C SER A 255 29.37 2.21 11.83
N PRO A 256 28.74 1.13 12.33
CA PRO A 256 27.33 0.86 12.06
C PRO A 256 26.36 1.81 12.77
N ARG A 257 26.67 2.25 14.01
CA ARG A 257 25.77 3.04 14.86
C ARG A 257 26.13 4.53 14.91
N GLY A 258 27.28 4.94 14.36
CA GLY A 258 27.73 6.33 14.38
C GLY A 258 28.20 6.81 15.76
N LYS A 259 28.00 8.09 16.05
CA LYS A 259 28.33 8.72 17.35
C LYS A 259 27.11 8.66 18.26
N GLN A 260 27.27 8.09 19.43
CA GLN A 260 26.22 8.01 20.45
C GLN A 260 26.71 8.68 21.74
N GLY A 261 25.84 9.43 22.36
CA GLY A 261 26.07 10.09 23.66
C GLY A 261 24.91 9.81 24.61
N PHE A 262 25.22 9.65 25.90
CA PHE A 262 24.24 9.47 26.97
C PHE A 262 24.55 10.37 28.15
N LEU A 263 23.50 10.91 28.76
CA LEU A 263 23.55 11.55 30.08
C LEU A 263 22.58 10.83 30.99
N GLY A 264 23.02 10.41 32.16
CA GLY A 264 22.24 9.60 33.08
C GLY A 264 22.25 10.11 34.50
N ILE A 265 21.20 9.76 35.21
CA ILE A 265 21.11 9.89 36.66
C ILE A 265 20.77 8.53 37.26
N LYS A 266 21.52 8.13 38.30
CA LYS A 266 21.35 6.86 38.98
C LYS A 266 21.15 7.12 40.48
N PHE A 267 20.19 6.41 41.08
CA PHE A 267 19.90 6.40 42.49
C PHE A 267 20.15 5.02 43.09
N ARG A 268 20.98 4.94 44.13
CA ARG A 268 21.16 3.72 44.91
C ARG A 268 20.41 3.86 46.25
N ILE A 269 19.62 2.84 46.61
CA ILE A 269 18.79 2.78 47.80
C ILE A 269 19.16 1.50 48.54
N PRO A 270 19.68 1.57 49.80
CA PRO A 270 19.95 0.39 50.59
C PRO A 270 18.63 -0.30 51.01
N LEU A 271 18.58 -1.62 50.92
CA LEU A 271 17.42 -2.43 51.29
C LEU A 271 17.51 -2.91 52.75
N GLN A 272 18.67 -2.76 53.40
CA GLN A 272 18.95 -3.16 54.79
C GLN A 272 19.53 -1.98 55.56
N ALA A 273 18.68 -1.19 56.23
CA ALA A 273 19.06 0.07 56.88
C ALA A 273 20.11 -0.12 57.98
N GLU A 274 20.05 -1.20 58.78
CA GLU A 274 21.00 -1.44 59.87
C GLU A 274 22.40 -1.80 59.33
N VAL A 275 22.50 -2.56 58.27
CA VAL A 275 23.78 -2.86 57.59
C VAL A 275 24.33 -1.60 56.93
N ALA A 276 23.46 -0.78 56.34
CA ALA A 276 23.85 0.49 55.73
C ALA A 276 24.47 1.47 56.75
N LYS A 277 23.99 1.53 58.00
CA LYS A 277 24.58 2.35 59.07
C LYS A 277 26.03 1.91 59.41
N LYS A 278 26.32 0.61 59.39
CA LYS A 278 27.65 0.07 59.60
C LYS A 278 28.66 0.44 58.51
N ARG A 279 28.19 0.84 57.30
CA ARG A 279 29.00 1.23 56.13
C ARG A 279 29.99 2.35 56.43
N LYS A 280 29.65 3.25 57.36
CA LYS A 280 30.55 4.35 57.78
C LYS A 280 31.87 3.85 58.37
N ASN A 281 31.88 2.64 58.93
CA ASN A 281 33.04 2.04 59.54
C ASN A 281 33.88 1.21 58.56
N LEU A 282 33.45 1.07 57.30
CA LEU A 282 34.18 0.34 56.26
C LEU A 282 35.23 1.23 55.61
N SER A 283 36.40 0.64 55.31
CA SER A 283 37.43 1.27 54.48
C SER A 283 36.88 1.63 53.11
N LYS A 284 37.56 2.49 52.34
CA LYS A 284 37.15 2.84 50.98
C LYS A 284 37.09 1.61 50.09
N ILE A 285 38.08 0.71 50.20
CA ILE A 285 38.12 -0.51 49.41
C ILE A 285 36.95 -1.46 49.77
N GLU A 286 36.61 -1.60 51.03
CA GLU A 286 35.49 -2.40 51.48
C GLU A 286 34.12 -1.88 51.01
N ARG A 287 33.95 -0.54 50.90
CA ARG A 287 32.73 0.06 50.34
C ARG A 287 32.54 -0.28 48.86
N ARG A 288 33.61 -0.54 48.17
CA ARG A 288 33.57 -0.92 46.73
C ARG A 288 33.14 -2.37 46.47
N MET A 289 33.16 -3.23 47.47
CA MET A 289 32.74 -4.64 47.33
C MET A 289 31.29 -4.79 46.85
N THR A 290 30.47 -3.81 47.10
CA THR A 290 29.05 -3.79 46.67
C THR A 290 28.80 -2.88 45.46
N GLU A 291 29.83 -2.49 44.71
CA GLU A 291 29.61 -1.75 43.45
C GLU A 291 28.93 -2.65 42.41
N THR A 292 28.00 -2.07 41.66
CA THR A 292 27.30 -2.75 40.59
C THR A 292 28.30 -3.13 39.50
N VAL A 293 28.20 -4.34 38.95
CA VAL A 293 29.05 -4.80 37.86
C VAL A 293 28.86 -3.89 36.64
N VAL A 294 29.96 -3.45 36.04
CA VAL A 294 29.95 -2.63 34.82
C VAL A 294 30.29 -3.50 33.62
N ARG A 295 29.38 -3.55 32.67
CA ARG A 295 29.51 -4.27 31.40
C ARG A 295 28.61 -3.62 30.34
N ASP A 296 28.79 -3.99 29.07
CA ASP A 296 27.77 -3.67 28.08
C ASP A 296 26.47 -4.41 28.43
N ILE A 297 25.40 -3.66 28.55
CA ILE A 297 24.14 -4.18 29.04
C ILE A 297 23.26 -4.76 27.94
N ASP A 298 23.54 -4.43 26.69
CA ASP A 298 22.78 -4.90 25.55
C ASP A 298 23.36 -6.20 24.97
N VAL A 299 22.49 -7.17 24.70
CA VAL A 299 22.81 -8.18 23.69
C VAL A 299 22.90 -7.45 22.35
N VAL A 300 24.10 -7.29 21.81
CA VAL A 300 24.30 -6.56 20.56
C VAL A 300 23.77 -7.39 19.40
N ALA A 301 22.86 -6.82 18.63
CA ALA A 301 22.29 -7.44 17.43
C ALA A 301 22.17 -6.39 16.32
N GLN A 302 22.36 -6.84 15.09
CA GLN A 302 22.11 -6.00 13.90
C GLN A 302 21.03 -6.64 13.03
N ALA A 303 20.16 -5.77 12.46
CA ALA A 303 19.14 -6.16 11.50
C ALA A 303 19.45 -5.57 10.12
N GLY A 304 19.23 -6.37 9.08
CA GLY A 304 19.48 -5.99 7.70
C GLY A 304 19.14 -7.11 6.71
N SER A 305 19.38 -6.87 5.44
CA SER A 305 19.16 -7.86 4.36
C SER A 305 20.34 -8.84 4.29
N PHE A 306 20.49 -9.67 5.31
CA PHE A 306 21.66 -10.55 5.46
C PHE A 306 21.43 -11.98 4.96
N GLY A 307 20.22 -12.32 4.49
CA GLY A 307 19.92 -13.61 3.92
C GLY A 307 20.63 -13.87 2.59
N GLU A 308 20.61 -15.11 2.13
CA GLU A 308 21.16 -15.50 0.84
C GLU A 308 20.42 -14.78 -0.30
N GLU A 309 21.17 -14.33 -1.30
CA GLU A 309 20.62 -13.73 -2.50
C GLU A 309 20.07 -14.79 -3.44
N MET A 310 18.75 -14.75 -3.70
CA MET A 310 18.07 -15.73 -4.53
C MET A 310 17.29 -15.05 -5.66
N PRO A 311 17.21 -15.64 -6.88
CA PRO A 311 16.33 -15.16 -7.92
C PRO A 311 14.87 -15.11 -7.42
N ALA A 312 14.25 -13.96 -7.57
CA ALA A 312 12.84 -13.76 -7.23
C ALA A 312 11.92 -14.56 -8.17
N ILE A 313 10.76 -14.94 -7.66
CA ILE A 313 9.70 -15.58 -8.45
C ILE A 313 8.69 -14.51 -8.85
N ASP A 314 8.39 -14.38 -10.13
CA ASP A 314 7.29 -13.57 -10.64
C ASP A 314 5.96 -14.15 -10.16
N MET A 315 5.13 -13.33 -9.52
CA MET A 315 3.84 -13.78 -9.02
C MET A 315 2.78 -13.96 -10.11
N GLU A 316 3.01 -13.42 -11.30
CA GLU A 316 2.10 -13.53 -12.44
C GLU A 316 2.32 -14.82 -13.22
N THR A 317 3.59 -15.17 -13.47
CA THR A 317 3.95 -16.35 -14.26
C THR A 317 4.35 -17.56 -13.41
N GLY A 318 4.76 -17.34 -12.16
CA GLY A 318 5.34 -18.37 -11.29
C GLY A 318 6.79 -18.71 -11.63
N GLU A 319 7.40 -18.03 -12.58
CA GLU A 319 8.77 -18.28 -13.05
C GLU A 319 9.81 -17.47 -12.29
N LYS A 320 11.07 -17.93 -12.30
CA LYS A 320 12.19 -17.16 -11.77
C LYS A 320 12.54 -16.01 -12.70
N LEU A 321 12.71 -14.82 -12.14
CA LEU A 321 13.09 -13.62 -12.89
C LEU A 321 14.59 -13.58 -13.18
N VAL A 322 14.98 -14.31 -14.22
CA VAL A 322 16.34 -14.38 -14.72
C VAL A 322 16.35 -14.12 -16.24
N ASN A 323 17.48 -13.70 -16.76
CA ASN A 323 17.65 -13.42 -18.21
C ASN A 323 16.68 -12.37 -18.77
N LEU A 324 16.46 -11.30 -18.04
CA LEU A 324 15.66 -10.16 -18.51
C LEU A 324 16.48 -9.25 -19.42
N ASN A 325 15.83 -8.61 -20.41
CA ASN A 325 16.38 -7.44 -21.08
C ASN A 325 16.16 -6.21 -20.17
N VAL A 326 17.18 -5.79 -19.47
CA VAL A 326 17.05 -4.69 -18.49
C VAL A 326 17.44 -3.36 -19.12
N ILE A 327 16.55 -2.37 -18.98
CA ILE A 327 16.76 -0.99 -19.45
C ILE A 327 16.63 -0.06 -18.24
N GLU A 328 17.75 0.56 -17.84
CA GLU A 328 17.83 1.53 -16.76
C GLU A 328 18.57 2.80 -17.18
N GLY A 329 18.23 3.93 -16.53
CA GLY A 329 18.96 5.19 -16.69
C GLY A 329 18.91 5.80 -18.07
N LYS A 330 17.94 5.39 -18.92
CA LYS A 330 17.77 5.87 -20.30
C LYS A 330 16.51 6.71 -20.43
N SER A 331 16.55 7.69 -21.34
CA SER A 331 15.41 8.54 -21.70
C SER A 331 15.53 8.96 -23.18
N GLY A 332 14.47 9.56 -23.73
CA GLY A 332 14.45 10.06 -25.11
C GLY A 332 14.77 8.97 -26.13
N ALA A 333 15.62 9.33 -27.11
CA ALA A 333 16.00 8.43 -28.20
C ALA A 333 16.77 7.18 -27.73
N GLU A 334 17.50 7.27 -26.61
CA GLU A 334 18.22 6.11 -26.06
C GLU A 334 17.27 5.08 -25.47
N LEU A 335 16.23 5.53 -24.76
CA LEU A 335 15.18 4.65 -24.25
C LEU A 335 14.44 3.97 -25.39
N LYS A 336 13.97 4.77 -26.38
CA LYS A 336 13.32 4.25 -27.59
C LYS A 336 14.18 3.19 -28.27
N GLY A 337 15.42 3.52 -28.62
CA GLY A 337 16.31 2.58 -29.29
C GLY A 337 16.59 1.31 -28.49
N ALA A 338 16.71 1.41 -27.18
CA ALA A 338 16.93 0.25 -26.30
C ALA A 338 15.71 -0.68 -26.28
N ILE A 339 14.48 -0.16 -26.24
CA ILE A 339 13.27 -0.98 -26.31
C ILE A 339 13.11 -1.62 -27.69
N GLU A 340 13.25 -0.84 -28.76
CA GLU A 340 13.04 -1.30 -30.12
C GLU A 340 14.09 -2.31 -30.61
N THR A 341 15.25 -2.41 -29.97
CA THR A 341 16.30 -3.38 -30.29
C THR A 341 16.45 -4.52 -29.30
N ALA A 342 15.64 -4.52 -28.25
CA ALA A 342 15.65 -5.58 -27.25
C ALA A 342 15.16 -6.92 -27.84
N SER A 343 15.70 -8.04 -27.35
CA SER A 343 15.31 -9.38 -27.80
C SER A 343 13.83 -9.68 -27.48
N THR A 344 13.09 -10.21 -28.44
CA THR A 344 11.69 -10.61 -28.25
C THR A 344 11.51 -11.94 -27.52
N THR A 345 12.60 -12.71 -27.33
CA THR A 345 12.56 -13.98 -26.58
C THR A 345 12.67 -13.81 -25.07
N GLN A 346 12.90 -12.61 -24.61
CA GLN A 346 13.06 -12.24 -23.21
C GLN A 346 12.12 -11.09 -22.86
N VAL A 347 11.66 -11.05 -21.61
CA VAL A 347 10.90 -9.90 -21.12
C VAL A 347 11.81 -8.68 -21.05
N THR A 348 11.42 -7.60 -21.69
CA THR A 348 12.10 -6.29 -21.59
C THR A 348 11.59 -5.57 -20.34
N PHE A 349 12.44 -5.46 -19.35
CA PHE A 349 12.15 -4.72 -18.11
C PHE A 349 12.67 -3.30 -18.22
N VAL A 350 11.78 -2.34 -18.26
CA VAL A 350 12.13 -0.92 -18.16
C VAL A 350 12.03 -0.51 -16.71
N ASN A 351 13.15 -0.20 -16.08
CA ASN A 351 13.20 0.26 -14.69
C ASN A 351 13.36 1.79 -14.62
N GLY A 352 12.27 2.48 -14.42
CA GLY A 352 12.25 3.94 -14.27
C GLY A 352 12.78 4.44 -12.94
N GLN A 353 12.97 3.57 -11.95
CA GLN A 353 13.42 3.93 -10.58
C GLN A 353 12.57 5.06 -9.96
N GLY A 354 11.27 5.10 -10.28
CA GLY A 354 10.35 6.15 -9.83
C GLY A 354 10.51 7.49 -10.55
N GLN A 355 11.35 7.57 -11.58
CA GLN A 355 11.49 8.76 -12.43
C GLN A 355 10.56 8.68 -13.65
N THR A 356 10.12 9.85 -14.14
CA THR A 356 9.43 9.93 -15.41
C THR A 356 10.45 9.89 -16.56
N LEU A 357 10.27 8.94 -17.46
CA LEU A 357 11.11 8.73 -18.64
C LEU A 357 10.48 9.45 -19.83
N ASN A 358 11.03 10.57 -20.24
CA ASN A 358 10.51 11.37 -21.36
C ASN A 358 10.94 10.79 -22.72
N VAL A 359 10.01 10.73 -23.69
CA VAL A 359 10.25 10.32 -25.06
C VAL A 359 9.65 11.34 -26.01
N GLY A 360 10.38 11.72 -27.07
CA GLY A 360 9.92 12.68 -28.08
C GLY A 360 9.44 12.02 -29.38
N ASP A 361 9.63 10.70 -29.51
CA ASP A 361 9.22 9.89 -30.66
C ASP A 361 8.51 8.63 -30.22
N THR A 362 7.65 8.10 -31.08
CA THR A 362 6.92 6.85 -30.85
C THR A 362 7.86 5.67 -30.64
N ILE A 363 7.63 4.90 -29.58
CA ILE A 363 8.31 3.63 -29.30
C ILE A 363 7.56 2.52 -30.05
N ASN A 364 8.21 1.89 -31.02
CA ASN A 364 7.62 0.80 -31.80
C ASN A 364 8.01 -0.55 -31.19
N LEU A 365 7.05 -1.31 -30.73
CA LEU A 365 7.30 -2.68 -30.26
C LEU A 365 7.54 -3.62 -31.44
N GLN A 366 8.32 -4.66 -31.21
CA GLN A 366 8.55 -5.71 -32.19
C GLN A 366 7.48 -6.81 -32.09
N ASP A 367 7.32 -7.64 -33.13
CA ASP A 367 6.46 -8.82 -33.07
C ASP A 367 6.88 -9.75 -31.92
N GLY A 368 5.91 -10.14 -31.10
CA GLY A 368 6.10 -11.00 -29.91
C GLY A 368 6.80 -10.35 -28.74
N GLN A 369 7.11 -9.06 -28.78
CA GLN A 369 7.83 -8.38 -27.69
C GLN A 369 6.95 -8.15 -26.46
N THR A 370 7.49 -8.46 -25.29
CA THR A 370 6.89 -8.13 -23.99
C THR A 370 7.69 -7.05 -23.29
N VAL A 371 7.04 -5.92 -22.97
CA VAL A 371 7.61 -4.80 -22.19
C VAL A 371 6.89 -4.67 -20.86
N ARG A 372 7.64 -4.66 -19.76
CA ARG A 372 7.12 -4.52 -18.40
C ARG A 372 7.83 -3.40 -17.63
N GLY A 373 7.07 -2.64 -16.84
CA GLY A 373 7.59 -1.55 -16.02
C GLY A 373 7.67 -1.87 -14.52
N GLN A 374 7.05 -2.97 -14.08
CA GLN A 374 7.03 -3.40 -12.67
C GLN A 374 6.81 -4.91 -12.57
N PHE A 375 7.36 -5.51 -11.51
CA PHE A 375 7.08 -6.89 -11.11
C PHE A 375 6.51 -6.95 -9.70
N ARG A 376 5.56 -7.83 -9.48
CA ARG A 376 5.25 -8.36 -8.15
C ARG A 376 6.03 -9.65 -7.98
N VAL A 377 6.87 -9.70 -6.96
CA VAL A 377 7.83 -10.77 -6.76
C VAL A 377 7.61 -11.46 -5.44
N LYS A 378 7.97 -12.74 -5.39
CA LYS A 378 7.91 -13.57 -4.20
C LYS A 378 9.27 -14.20 -3.93
N HIS A 379 9.69 -14.17 -2.66
CA HIS A 379 10.90 -14.87 -2.22
C HIS A 379 10.71 -16.39 -2.32
N PRO A 380 11.64 -17.15 -2.94
CA PRO A 380 11.42 -18.56 -3.25
C PRO A 380 11.26 -19.47 -2.02
N THR A 381 11.88 -19.15 -0.88
CA THR A 381 11.82 -19.98 0.32
C THR A 381 10.84 -19.46 1.37
N THR A 382 10.81 -18.15 1.60
CA THR A 382 9.95 -17.55 2.65
C THR A 382 8.53 -17.24 2.16
N GLY A 383 8.33 -17.18 0.85
CA GLY A 383 7.06 -16.82 0.24
C GLY A 383 6.68 -15.34 0.40
N ARG A 384 7.55 -14.50 0.96
CA ARG A 384 7.28 -13.08 1.16
C ARG A 384 7.23 -12.33 -0.16
N GLU A 385 6.28 -11.41 -0.25
CA GLU A 385 5.97 -10.68 -1.48
C GLU A 385 6.48 -9.25 -1.42
N MET A 386 6.99 -8.76 -2.55
CA MET A 386 7.42 -7.38 -2.74
C MET A 386 7.07 -6.91 -4.16
N SER A 387 7.09 -5.60 -4.38
CA SER A 387 7.02 -5.00 -5.72
C SER A 387 8.39 -4.43 -6.08
N PHE A 388 8.79 -4.61 -7.35
CA PHE A 388 10.03 -4.09 -7.89
C PHE A 388 9.83 -3.42 -9.23
N GLY A 389 10.38 -2.22 -9.40
CA GLY A 389 10.15 -1.35 -10.54
C GLY A 389 8.98 -0.39 -10.31
N ASN A 390 9.06 0.74 -10.93
CA ASN A 390 7.98 1.73 -11.04
C ASN A 390 8.32 2.62 -12.25
N THR A 391 7.63 2.38 -13.35
CA THR A 391 7.99 3.01 -14.63
C THR A 391 6.86 3.89 -15.13
N HIS A 392 7.20 5.14 -15.38
CA HIS A 392 6.35 6.12 -16.04
C HIS A 392 7.03 6.63 -17.30
N ILE A 393 6.39 6.40 -18.46
CA ILE A 393 6.86 6.89 -19.76
C ILE A 393 5.96 8.02 -20.21
N HIS A 394 6.56 9.17 -20.53
CA HIS A 394 5.87 10.39 -20.92
C HIS A 394 6.24 10.79 -22.33
N GLY A 395 5.24 10.81 -23.23
CA GLY A 395 5.37 11.35 -24.58
C GLY A 395 5.35 12.88 -24.55
N THR A 396 6.42 13.52 -25.01
CA THR A 396 6.54 14.98 -25.00
C THR A 396 6.03 15.65 -26.28
N ASP A 397 5.75 14.88 -27.32
CA ASP A 397 5.21 15.34 -28.61
C ASP A 397 3.75 14.87 -28.75
N GLU A 398 2.80 15.81 -28.64
CA GLU A 398 1.36 15.54 -28.69
C GLU A 398 0.87 15.16 -30.11
N THR A 399 1.72 15.17 -31.11
CA THR A 399 1.43 14.74 -32.47
C THR A 399 1.86 13.30 -32.76
N LYS A 400 2.51 12.64 -31.80
CA LYS A 400 3.05 11.28 -31.92
C LYS A 400 2.48 10.36 -30.85
N ASN A 401 2.25 9.10 -31.21
CA ASN A 401 1.89 8.06 -30.25
C ASN A 401 3.04 7.82 -29.26
N VAL A 402 2.73 7.46 -28.01
CA VAL A 402 3.79 7.06 -27.08
C VAL A 402 4.28 5.65 -27.43
N PHE A 403 3.35 4.71 -27.58
CA PHE A 403 3.64 3.34 -28.03
C PHE A 403 2.90 2.98 -29.31
N GLU A 404 3.61 2.32 -30.20
CA GLU A 404 3.06 1.60 -31.35
C GLU A 404 3.22 0.10 -31.10
N MET A 405 2.09 -0.61 -31.02
CA MET A 405 2.08 -2.06 -30.78
C MET A 405 2.33 -2.82 -32.07
N ASN A 406 2.77 -4.07 -31.95
CA ASN A 406 2.92 -4.98 -33.09
C ASN A 406 2.23 -6.33 -32.80
N ASP A 407 2.22 -7.23 -33.77
CA ASP A 407 1.63 -8.56 -33.60
C ASP A 407 2.18 -9.27 -32.38
N ASN A 408 1.32 -9.94 -31.62
CA ASN A 408 1.66 -10.73 -30.43
C ASN A 408 2.38 -9.94 -29.31
N SER A 409 2.41 -8.61 -29.37
CA SER A 409 3.13 -7.79 -28.39
C SER A 409 2.33 -7.56 -27.11
N THR A 410 3.07 -7.39 -26.02
CA THR A 410 2.49 -7.16 -24.69
C THR A 410 3.12 -5.94 -24.01
N LEU A 411 2.29 -5.02 -23.55
CA LEU A 411 2.69 -3.89 -22.70
C LEU A 411 2.05 -4.02 -21.32
N SER A 412 2.85 -4.03 -20.26
CA SER A 412 2.29 -4.31 -18.95
C SER A 412 2.96 -3.60 -17.77
N ASN A 413 2.17 -3.39 -16.70
CA ASN A 413 2.64 -2.94 -15.39
C ASN A 413 3.45 -1.63 -15.45
N LEU A 414 2.94 -0.60 -16.14
CA LEU A 414 3.57 0.72 -16.24
C LEU A 414 2.55 1.85 -16.41
N THR A 415 3.02 3.07 -16.28
CA THR A 415 2.25 4.29 -16.53
C THR A 415 2.71 4.93 -17.84
N VAL A 416 1.75 5.36 -18.64
CA VAL A 416 1.95 6.11 -19.89
C VAL A 416 1.28 7.47 -19.76
N SER A 417 1.89 8.54 -20.25
CA SER A 417 1.22 9.84 -20.29
C SER A 417 1.69 10.69 -21.47
N GLY A 418 0.89 11.69 -21.82
CA GLY A 418 1.19 12.58 -22.95
C GLY A 418 1.08 11.87 -24.30
N GLY A 419 1.59 12.53 -25.35
CA GLY A 419 1.53 12.04 -26.73
C GLY A 419 0.14 12.17 -27.36
N TYR A 420 0.01 11.73 -28.61
CA TYR A 420 -1.24 11.73 -29.38
C TYR A 420 -2.17 10.61 -28.90
N HIS A 421 -1.78 9.35 -29.04
CA HIS A 421 -2.34 8.19 -28.37
C HIS A 421 -1.33 7.66 -27.32
N GLY A 422 -1.81 7.23 -26.18
CA GLY A 422 -0.95 6.56 -25.22
C GLY A 422 -0.44 5.24 -25.76
N ILE A 423 -1.35 4.42 -26.27
CA ILE A 423 -1.06 3.14 -26.96
C ILE A 423 -1.84 3.13 -28.27
N HIS A 424 -1.15 2.83 -29.35
CA HIS A 424 -1.73 2.70 -30.68
C HIS A 424 -1.41 1.35 -31.31
N SER A 425 -2.33 0.83 -32.10
CA SER A 425 -2.15 -0.40 -32.89
C SER A 425 -2.99 -0.34 -34.15
N ASP A 426 -2.38 -0.44 -35.29
CA ASP A 426 -3.06 -0.46 -36.59
C ASP A 426 -2.69 -1.72 -37.39
N GLY A 427 -3.70 -2.50 -37.80
CA GLY A 427 -3.55 -3.71 -38.59
C GLY A 427 -2.80 -4.85 -37.85
N LYS A 428 -2.78 -4.86 -36.50
CA LYS A 428 -2.01 -5.84 -35.74
C LYS A 428 -2.92 -6.82 -34.97
N ASN A 429 -2.35 -8.00 -34.67
CA ASN A 429 -3.09 -9.11 -34.10
C ASN A 429 -2.52 -9.55 -32.75
N ASN A 430 -3.38 -10.08 -31.88
CA ASN A 430 -3.02 -10.65 -30.58
C ASN A 430 -2.28 -9.65 -29.65
N VAL A 431 -2.70 -8.40 -29.63
CA VAL A 431 -2.12 -7.34 -28.78
C VAL A 431 -2.63 -7.48 -27.36
N ARG A 432 -1.74 -7.31 -26.38
CA ARG A 432 -2.07 -7.37 -24.95
C ARG A 432 -1.66 -6.09 -24.23
N VAL A 433 -2.59 -5.56 -23.42
CA VAL A 433 -2.37 -4.40 -22.54
C VAL A 433 -2.85 -4.75 -21.14
N GLU A 434 -1.92 -4.88 -20.20
CA GLU A 434 -2.23 -5.42 -18.87
C GLU A 434 -1.70 -4.52 -17.75
N LYS A 435 -2.58 -4.12 -16.81
CA LYS A 435 -2.19 -3.29 -15.65
C LYS A 435 -1.46 -2.02 -16.07
N VAL A 436 -1.98 -1.32 -17.05
CA VAL A 436 -1.45 -0.06 -17.54
C VAL A 436 -2.33 1.10 -17.08
N SER A 437 -1.68 2.20 -16.68
CA SER A 437 -2.36 3.47 -16.41
C SER A 437 -1.99 4.48 -17.48
N ILE A 438 -2.98 5.14 -18.09
CA ILE A 438 -2.76 6.13 -19.14
C ILE A 438 -3.40 7.46 -18.73
N ALA A 439 -2.71 8.57 -19.01
CA ALA A 439 -3.23 9.90 -18.70
C ALA A 439 -2.68 10.99 -19.63
N ASN A 440 -3.45 12.08 -19.77
CA ASN A 440 -3.02 13.31 -20.45
C ASN A 440 -2.57 13.09 -21.91
N THR A 441 -3.22 12.18 -22.64
CA THR A 441 -3.02 12.04 -24.09
C THR A 441 -3.94 12.99 -24.83
N SER A 442 -3.53 13.50 -25.99
CA SER A 442 -4.30 14.49 -26.74
C SER A 442 -5.48 13.91 -27.53
N GLN A 443 -5.47 12.59 -27.84
CA GLN A 443 -6.55 11.94 -28.61
C GLN A 443 -7.19 10.79 -27.85
N SER A 444 -6.49 9.68 -27.67
CA SER A 444 -7.04 8.49 -27.00
C SER A 444 -6.04 7.89 -26.03
N GLY A 445 -6.54 7.28 -24.99
CA GLY A 445 -5.69 6.45 -24.14
C GLY A 445 -5.17 5.24 -24.89
N LEU A 446 -6.07 4.39 -25.39
CA LEU A 446 -5.80 3.22 -26.22
C LEU A 446 -6.56 3.35 -27.54
N ASN A 447 -5.86 3.26 -28.67
CA ASN A 447 -6.45 3.17 -30.00
C ASN A 447 -6.08 1.84 -30.66
N PHE A 448 -7.08 1.03 -31.06
CA PHE A 448 -6.89 -0.23 -31.74
C PHE A 448 -7.75 -0.25 -33.02
N GLU A 449 -7.10 -0.37 -34.16
CA GLU A 449 -7.79 -0.31 -35.44
C GLU A 449 -7.25 -1.35 -36.44
N ASN A 450 -8.14 -1.83 -37.32
CA ASN A 450 -7.87 -2.78 -38.41
C ASN A 450 -7.23 -4.10 -37.93
N GLY A 451 -7.44 -4.49 -36.66
CA GLY A 451 -6.76 -5.64 -36.07
C GLY A 451 -7.72 -6.68 -35.46
N THR A 452 -7.16 -7.80 -35.04
CA THR A 452 -7.91 -8.86 -34.35
C THR A 452 -7.20 -9.39 -33.11
N GLY A 453 -7.95 -9.78 -32.06
CA GLY A 453 -7.36 -10.37 -30.87
C GLY A 453 -6.74 -9.35 -29.91
N LEU A 454 -7.45 -8.28 -29.53
CA LEU A 454 -7.02 -7.39 -28.47
C LEU A 454 -7.45 -7.93 -27.11
N THR A 455 -6.51 -8.07 -26.19
CA THR A 455 -6.80 -8.37 -24.79
C THR A 455 -6.34 -7.24 -23.88
N VAL A 456 -7.27 -6.66 -23.13
CA VAL A 456 -7.02 -5.59 -22.16
C VAL A 456 -7.44 -6.07 -20.78
N SER A 457 -6.57 -5.92 -19.81
CA SER A 457 -6.92 -6.22 -18.40
C SER A 457 -6.36 -5.20 -17.44
N ASN A 458 -7.17 -4.78 -16.46
CA ASN A 458 -6.76 -3.82 -15.43
C ASN A 458 -6.21 -2.52 -16.05
N LEU A 459 -6.90 -1.96 -17.03
CA LEU A 459 -6.56 -0.70 -17.67
C LEU A 459 -7.22 0.46 -16.92
N ARG A 460 -6.43 1.48 -16.62
CA ARG A 460 -6.96 2.75 -16.09
C ARG A 460 -6.60 3.88 -17.03
N ILE A 461 -7.61 4.69 -17.41
CA ILE A 461 -7.41 5.87 -18.23
C ILE A 461 -8.05 7.06 -17.55
N ASN A 462 -7.33 8.17 -17.44
CA ASN A 462 -7.87 9.37 -16.82
C ASN A 462 -7.29 10.67 -17.41
N ASN A 463 -8.03 11.76 -17.17
CA ASN A 463 -7.61 13.12 -17.48
C ASN A 463 -7.19 13.31 -18.95
N LEU A 464 -8.10 12.97 -19.88
CA LEU A 464 -7.96 13.24 -21.31
C LEU A 464 -8.81 14.45 -21.66
N ASP A 465 -8.25 15.55 -22.06
CA ASP A 465 -8.84 16.82 -22.50
C ASP A 465 -10.39 16.96 -22.38
N PHE A 466 -10.88 16.87 -21.15
CA PHE A 466 -12.29 16.81 -20.80
C PHE A 466 -13.09 18.00 -21.36
N GLU A 467 -12.49 19.20 -21.42
CA GLU A 467 -13.18 20.44 -21.78
C GLU A 467 -13.30 20.63 -23.31
N ASN A 468 -12.33 20.14 -24.09
CA ASN A 468 -12.27 20.31 -25.53
C ASN A 468 -12.62 19.03 -26.32
N ALA A 469 -13.20 18.04 -25.66
CA ALA A 469 -13.60 16.81 -26.32
C ALA A 469 -14.66 17.09 -27.38
N ASP A 470 -14.37 16.75 -28.65
CA ASP A 470 -15.34 16.70 -29.71
C ASP A 470 -16.28 15.52 -29.48
N GLY A 471 -17.54 15.82 -29.19
CA GLY A 471 -18.55 14.81 -29.06
C GLY A 471 -18.99 14.27 -30.41
N PHE A 472 -19.71 13.17 -30.36
CA PHE A 472 -20.42 12.63 -31.50
C PHE A 472 -21.50 13.59 -31.99
N SER A 473 -21.15 14.60 -32.78
CA SER A 473 -22.15 15.48 -33.42
C SER A 473 -22.48 14.94 -34.80
N ASN A 474 -23.75 14.66 -35.03
CA ASN A 474 -24.37 14.39 -36.32
C ASN A 474 -24.23 12.98 -36.93
N GLY A 475 -23.99 11.93 -36.19
CA GLY A 475 -24.08 10.56 -36.71
C GLY A 475 -23.03 10.22 -37.81
N ASN A 476 -21.94 10.99 -37.87
CA ASN A 476 -20.82 10.68 -38.77
C ASN A 476 -19.82 9.75 -38.09
N PRO A 477 -19.74 8.47 -38.46
CA PRO A 477 -18.82 7.50 -37.88
C PRO A 477 -17.33 7.82 -38.15
N ASN A 478 -17.06 8.72 -39.09
CA ASN A 478 -15.70 9.16 -39.45
C ASN A 478 -15.33 10.50 -38.81
N ALA A 479 -16.18 11.07 -37.95
CA ALA A 479 -15.81 12.28 -37.22
C ALA A 479 -14.60 12.00 -36.30
N SER A 480 -13.71 12.96 -36.24
CA SER A 480 -12.56 12.91 -35.31
C SER A 480 -13.08 12.99 -33.88
N VAL A 481 -13.19 11.85 -33.22
CA VAL A 481 -13.58 11.77 -31.80
C VAL A 481 -12.32 11.91 -30.96
N THR A 482 -12.25 12.96 -30.16
CA THR A 482 -11.09 13.28 -29.32
C THR A 482 -11.36 12.91 -27.85
N ALA A 483 -10.33 12.76 -27.08
CA ALA A 483 -10.38 12.47 -25.65
C ALA A 483 -11.14 11.16 -25.30
N VAL A 484 -10.93 10.12 -26.09
CA VAL A 484 -11.55 8.80 -25.90
C VAL A 484 -10.65 7.91 -25.04
N GLY A 485 -11.22 7.29 -24.04
CA GLY A 485 -10.50 6.31 -23.23
C GLY A 485 -9.98 5.16 -24.10
N VAL A 486 -10.88 4.30 -24.57
CA VAL A 486 -10.58 3.21 -25.52
C VAL A 486 -11.32 3.44 -26.82
N ARG A 487 -10.60 3.47 -27.93
CA ARG A 487 -11.13 3.62 -29.30
C ARG A 487 -10.84 2.35 -30.10
N LEU A 488 -11.89 1.77 -30.68
CA LEU A 488 -11.85 0.52 -31.45
C LEU A 488 -12.45 0.78 -32.83
N VAL A 489 -11.74 0.45 -33.90
CA VAL A 489 -12.23 0.69 -35.26
C VAL A 489 -11.89 -0.48 -36.17
N SER A 490 -12.86 -0.94 -36.96
CA SER A 490 -12.72 -2.01 -37.98
C SER A 490 -11.94 -3.22 -37.44
N SER A 491 -12.36 -3.73 -36.26
CA SER A 491 -11.59 -4.70 -35.49
C SER A 491 -12.45 -5.84 -34.96
N SER A 492 -11.83 -6.94 -34.50
CA SER A 492 -12.54 -8.11 -33.98
C SER A 492 -11.81 -8.87 -32.91
N ASP A 493 -12.54 -9.77 -32.20
CA ASP A 493 -12.07 -10.58 -31.06
C ASP A 493 -11.41 -9.70 -29.98
N ILE A 494 -12.20 -8.86 -29.35
CA ILE A 494 -11.73 -7.87 -28.38
C ILE A 494 -12.26 -8.22 -27.00
N LYS A 495 -11.37 -8.31 -26.03
CA LYS A 495 -11.67 -8.57 -24.62
C LYS A 495 -11.12 -7.48 -23.73
N ILE A 496 -12.00 -6.81 -22.98
CA ILE A 496 -11.66 -5.76 -22.04
C ILE A 496 -12.23 -6.16 -20.66
N ASP A 497 -11.34 -6.42 -19.71
CA ASP A 497 -11.74 -6.75 -18.34
C ASP A 497 -11.10 -5.80 -17.33
N ASN A 498 -11.87 -5.37 -16.33
CA ASN A 498 -11.48 -4.44 -15.28
C ASN A 498 -10.90 -3.13 -15.85
N TYR A 499 -11.77 -2.41 -16.56
CA TYR A 499 -11.49 -1.11 -17.17
C TYR A 499 -12.01 0.03 -16.29
N GLN A 500 -11.18 1.02 -16.03
CA GLN A 500 -11.55 2.23 -15.31
C GLN A 500 -11.26 3.47 -16.15
N ALA A 501 -12.28 4.29 -16.36
CA ALA A 501 -12.22 5.51 -17.15
C ALA A 501 -12.79 6.69 -16.34
N ASP A 502 -12.01 7.77 -16.19
CA ASP A 502 -12.41 8.91 -15.37
C ASP A 502 -11.87 10.24 -15.93
N TYR A 503 -12.72 11.29 -15.97
CA TYR A 503 -12.39 12.59 -16.55
C TYR A 503 -11.91 12.53 -18.00
N LEU A 504 -12.81 12.13 -18.91
CA LEU A 504 -12.52 12.01 -20.34
C LEU A 504 -13.64 12.64 -21.18
N GLY A 505 -13.41 12.74 -22.50
CA GLY A 505 -14.47 13.04 -23.46
C GLY A 505 -15.50 11.93 -23.52
N MET A 506 -15.03 10.69 -23.79
CA MET A 506 -15.85 9.49 -23.92
C MET A 506 -15.10 8.28 -23.36
N GLY A 507 -15.79 7.40 -22.63
CA GLY A 507 -15.16 6.23 -22.02
C GLY A 507 -14.72 5.18 -23.03
N LEU A 508 -15.64 4.71 -23.87
CA LEU A 508 -15.40 3.70 -24.90
C LEU A 508 -16.10 4.07 -26.20
N PHE A 509 -15.37 4.02 -27.30
CA PHE A 509 -15.91 4.19 -28.65
C PHE A 509 -15.59 2.97 -29.53
N SER A 510 -16.58 2.45 -30.26
CA SER A 510 -16.36 1.43 -31.29
C SER A 510 -17.07 1.79 -32.59
N ASN A 511 -16.41 1.48 -33.71
CA ASN A 511 -16.98 1.61 -35.05
C ASN A 511 -16.57 0.43 -35.92
N ASP A 512 -17.53 -0.33 -36.45
CA ASP A 512 -17.32 -1.51 -37.24
C ASP A 512 -16.48 -2.57 -36.49
N VAL A 513 -17.07 -3.04 -35.36
CA VAL A 513 -16.41 -3.99 -34.48
C VAL A 513 -17.24 -5.26 -34.33
N ASN A 514 -16.58 -6.40 -34.38
CA ASN A 514 -17.19 -7.72 -34.25
C ASN A 514 -16.54 -8.49 -33.07
N ASP A 515 -17.36 -9.21 -32.31
CA ASP A 515 -16.93 -9.98 -31.11
C ASP A 515 -16.21 -9.10 -30.06
N LEU A 516 -16.99 -8.23 -29.41
CA LEU A 516 -16.53 -7.37 -28.33
C LEU A 516 -17.05 -7.87 -26.97
N THR A 517 -16.17 -8.18 -26.05
CA THR A 517 -16.51 -8.47 -24.66
C THR A 517 -15.93 -7.41 -23.74
N VAL A 518 -16.80 -6.76 -22.95
CA VAL A 518 -16.42 -5.80 -21.90
C VAL A 518 -16.97 -6.27 -20.56
N THR A 519 -16.10 -6.52 -19.61
CA THR A 519 -16.50 -6.97 -18.28
C THR A 519 -15.87 -6.09 -17.18
N ASN A 520 -16.63 -5.87 -16.09
CA ASN A 520 -16.12 -5.13 -14.92
C ASN A 520 -15.56 -3.73 -15.30
N ALA A 521 -16.34 -2.93 -16.02
CA ALA A 521 -15.93 -1.58 -16.40
C ALA A 521 -16.61 -0.51 -15.54
N ASP A 522 -15.83 0.46 -15.07
CA ASP A 522 -16.30 1.66 -14.38
C ASP A 522 -15.92 2.89 -15.19
N ILE A 523 -16.91 3.56 -15.77
CA ILE A 523 -16.74 4.76 -16.60
C ILE A 523 -17.41 5.93 -15.87
N SER A 524 -16.66 6.99 -15.60
CA SER A 524 -17.17 8.11 -14.84
C SER A 524 -16.68 9.46 -15.36
N ASN A 525 -17.45 10.51 -15.05
CA ASN A 525 -17.11 11.90 -15.38
C ASN A 525 -16.70 12.08 -16.85
N THR A 526 -17.56 11.66 -17.78
CA THR A 526 -17.34 11.92 -19.21
C THR A 526 -18.04 13.23 -19.61
N SER A 527 -17.40 14.05 -20.45
CA SER A 527 -18.01 15.29 -20.93
C SER A 527 -19.05 15.06 -22.05
N LYS A 528 -19.03 13.88 -22.63
CA LYS A 528 -19.93 13.39 -23.66
C LYS A 528 -20.59 12.09 -23.20
N GLU A 529 -20.77 11.13 -24.08
CA GLU A 529 -21.34 9.82 -23.78
C GLU A 529 -20.38 8.97 -22.92
N GLY A 530 -20.95 8.08 -22.12
CA GLY A 530 -20.15 7.03 -21.45
C GLY A 530 -19.56 6.08 -22.47
N MET A 531 -20.39 5.52 -23.36
CA MET A 531 -19.99 4.64 -24.44
C MET A 531 -20.78 4.94 -25.72
N VAL A 532 -20.14 4.75 -26.89
CA VAL A 532 -20.79 4.82 -28.22
C VAL A 532 -20.33 3.67 -29.11
N HIS A 533 -21.28 3.00 -29.73
CA HIS A 533 -21.05 1.86 -30.58
C HIS A 533 -21.77 2.03 -31.92
N HIS A 534 -20.99 2.00 -33.01
CA HIS A 534 -21.51 2.01 -34.36
C HIS A 534 -21.21 0.67 -35.03
N TYR A 535 -22.17 0.09 -35.71
CA TYR A 535 -22.00 -1.15 -36.49
C TYR A 535 -21.33 -2.25 -35.65
N LEU A 536 -21.85 -2.44 -34.42
CA LEU A 536 -21.32 -3.44 -33.48
C LEU A 536 -22.07 -4.75 -33.64
N HIS A 537 -21.33 -5.85 -33.71
CA HIS A 537 -21.86 -7.21 -33.80
C HIS A 537 -21.27 -8.11 -32.70
N ASP A 538 -22.08 -9.08 -32.26
CA ASP A 538 -21.66 -10.08 -31.29
C ASP A 538 -20.98 -9.48 -30.04
N ALA A 539 -21.71 -8.64 -29.31
CA ALA A 539 -21.14 -7.93 -28.19
C ALA A 539 -21.72 -8.36 -26.83
N THR A 540 -20.85 -8.44 -25.84
CA THR A 540 -21.24 -8.69 -24.46
C THR A 540 -20.69 -7.60 -23.54
N PHE A 541 -21.59 -6.97 -22.79
CA PHE A 541 -21.29 -6.01 -21.72
C PHE A 541 -21.85 -6.57 -20.41
N ASP A 542 -20.98 -6.86 -19.46
CA ASP A 542 -21.40 -7.40 -18.15
C ASP A 542 -20.71 -6.64 -17.00
N ARG A 543 -21.49 -6.19 -16.04
CA ARG A 543 -21.00 -5.33 -14.93
C ARG A 543 -20.30 -4.07 -15.44
N VAL A 544 -20.97 -3.34 -16.31
CA VAL A 544 -20.52 -2.04 -16.81
C VAL A 544 -21.28 -0.95 -16.05
N ASN A 545 -20.56 -0.16 -15.27
CA ASN A 545 -21.10 0.95 -14.51
C ASN A 545 -20.72 2.27 -15.18
N ILE A 546 -21.70 3.13 -15.43
CA ILE A 546 -21.51 4.45 -16.03
C ILE A 546 -22.09 5.50 -15.09
N ASP A 547 -21.30 6.49 -14.70
CA ASP A 547 -21.73 7.53 -13.78
C ASP A 547 -21.26 8.91 -14.22
N ARG A 548 -22.15 9.90 -14.15
CA ARG A 548 -21.88 11.31 -14.50
C ARG A 548 -21.37 11.50 -15.93
N THR A 549 -22.29 11.33 -16.90
CA THR A 549 -22.00 11.64 -18.32
C THR A 549 -22.53 13.02 -18.69
N GLY A 550 -21.89 13.63 -19.68
CA GLY A 550 -22.40 14.87 -20.29
C GLY A 550 -23.59 14.65 -21.23
N SER A 551 -23.70 13.46 -21.82
CA SER A 551 -24.74 13.05 -22.75
C SER A 551 -25.30 11.67 -22.36
N ASP A 552 -25.54 10.76 -23.33
CA ASP A 552 -26.06 9.42 -23.10
C ASP A 552 -25.13 8.56 -22.24
N GLY A 553 -25.70 7.63 -21.48
CA GLY A 553 -24.92 6.60 -20.80
C GLY A 553 -24.25 5.68 -21.80
N ALA A 554 -25.03 4.95 -22.60
CA ALA A 554 -24.54 4.11 -23.67
C ALA A 554 -25.40 4.27 -24.92
N ALA A 555 -24.78 4.45 -26.08
CA ALA A 555 -25.44 4.60 -27.38
C ALA A 555 -25.03 3.48 -28.33
N PHE A 556 -26.02 2.88 -28.98
CA PHE A 556 -25.87 1.84 -30.00
C PHE A 556 -26.51 2.30 -31.32
N VAL A 557 -25.73 2.37 -32.36
CA VAL A 557 -26.16 2.84 -33.67
C VAL A 557 -26.01 1.74 -34.68
N VAL A 558 -27.12 1.24 -35.26
CA VAL A 558 -27.14 0.18 -36.26
C VAL A 558 -26.30 -1.04 -35.81
N SER A 559 -26.61 -1.59 -34.66
CA SER A 559 -25.86 -2.70 -34.06
C SER A 559 -26.74 -3.94 -33.90
N ALA A 560 -26.12 -5.11 -33.75
CA ALA A 560 -26.86 -6.36 -33.60
C ALA A 560 -26.15 -7.34 -32.65
N ASP A 561 -26.93 -8.31 -32.13
CA ASP A 561 -26.44 -9.39 -31.29
C ASP A 561 -25.71 -8.85 -30.03
N VAL A 562 -26.39 -7.92 -29.32
CA VAL A 562 -25.84 -7.24 -28.16
C VAL A 562 -26.43 -7.78 -26.87
N ASN A 563 -25.60 -8.27 -25.98
CA ASN A 563 -25.94 -8.72 -24.64
C ASN A 563 -25.42 -7.72 -23.59
N TYR A 564 -26.31 -7.08 -22.81
CA TYR A 564 -25.94 -6.06 -21.84
C TYR A 564 -26.54 -6.39 -20.47
N THR A 565 -25.70 -6.79 -19.50
CA THR A 565 -26.19 -7.40 -18.26
C THR A 565 -25.55 -6.82 -17.00
N ASN A 566 -26.26 -6.96 -15.87
CA ASN A 566 -25.77 -6.70 -14.52
C ASN A 566 -25.13 -5.31 -14.35
N SER A 567 -25.72 -4.27 -14.91
CA SER A 567 -25.04 -2.98 -15.10
C SER A 567 -25.85 -1.81 -14.53
N SER A 568 -25.18 -0.68 -14.32
CA SER A 568 -25.81 0.54 -13.80
C SER A 568 -25.38 1.78 -14.55
N LEU A 569 -26.35 2.65 -14.85
CA LEU A 569 -26.12 3.93 -15.50
C LEU A 569 -26.76 5.04 -14.66
N THR A 570 -25.96 5.98 -14.18
CA THR A 570 -26.42 6.98 -13.19
C THR A 570 -25.95 8.40 -13.51
N ASN A 571 -26.75 9.41 -13.16
CA ASN A 571 -26.42 10.83 -13.29
C ASN A 571 -26.05 11.24 -14.73
N LEU A 572 -26.97 11.02 -15.67
CA LEU A 572 -26.71 11.10 -17.09
C LEU A 572 -27.20 12.41 -17.69
N GLY A 573 -26.44 13.00 -18.62
CA GLY A 573 -26.81 14.17 -19.37
C GLY A 573 -26.54 15.51 -18.71
N ALA A 574 -25.60 15.61 -17.76
CA ALA A 574 -25.41 16.80 -16.92
C ALA A 574 -24.89 18.05 -17.65
N HIS A 575 -24.24 17.93 -18.82
CA HIS A 575 -23.44 19.02 -19.41
C HIS A 575 -23.78 19.40 -20.85
N SER A 576 -24.78 18.80 -21.50
CA SER A 576 -25.04 19.07 -22.94
C SER A 576 -26.18 20.05 -23.16
N SER A 577 -26.00 21.01 -24.04
CA SER A 577 -27.06 21.87 -24.61
C SER A 577 -27.79 21.22 -25.77
N LEU A 578 -27.46 20.01 -26.19
CA LEU A 578 -27.96 19.31 -27.39
C LEU A 578 -28.79 18.07 -27.01
N GLY A 579 -30.00 18.05 -27.36
CA GLY A 579 -31.05 17.12 -27.66
C GLY A 579 -31.23 15.86 -26.82
N MET A 580 -30.62 14.78 -27.06
CA MET A 580 -30.97 13.46 -26.51
C MET A 580 -29.99 13.00 -25.44
N ARG A 581 -30.51 12.61 -24.24
CA ARG A 581 -29.70 12.34 -23.07
C ARG A 581 -30.33 11.22 -22.27
N SER A 582 -30.13 10.01 -22.77
CA SER A 582 -30.79 8.83 -22.25
C SER A 582 -29.81 7.94 -21.51
N GLY A 583 -30.33 7.09 -20.65
CA GLY A 583 -29.53 6.01 -20.09
C GLY A 583 -28.98 5.11 -21.20
N ILE A 584 -29.88 4.49 -21.93
CA ILE A 584 -29.59 3.73 -23.14
C ILE A 584 -30.21 4.42 -24.33
N ASN A 585 -29.44 4.57 -25.42
CA ASN A 585 -29.92 5.10 -26.69
C ASN A 585 -29.64 4.06 -27.79
N ILE A 586 -30.69 3.51 -28.40
CA ILE A 586 -30.61 2.62 -29.56
C ILE A 586 -31.21 3.38 -30.75
N SER A 587 -30.41 3.68 -31.76
CA SER A 587 -30.84 4.44 -32.92
C SER A 587 -30.59 3.72 -34.26
N GLY A 588 -31.51 3.88 -35.21
CA GLY A 588 -31.44 3.28 -36.56
C GLY A 588 -30.77 4.17 -37.57
N PHE A 589 -30.32 5.37 -37.22
CA PHE A 589 -29.78 6.33 -38.16
C PHE A 589 -28.26 6.41 -38.14
N SER A 590 -27.65 6.00 -39.26
CA SER A 590 -26.40 6.59 -39.70
C SER A 590 -26.73 7.67 -40.73
N SER A 591 -26.31 8.90 -40.55
CA SER A 591 -26.45 9.96 -41.54
C SER A 591 -25.59 9.73 -42.82
N ASP A 592 -24.74 8.73 -42.80
CA ASP A 592 -23.86 8.39 -43.94
C ASP A 592 -24.39 7.19 -44.71
N SER A 593 -25.07 7.49 -45.82
CA SER A 593 -25.59 6.48 -46.74
C SER A 593 -24.49 5.71 -47.48
N SER A 594 -23.22 5.97 -47.26
CA SER A 594 -22.09 5.35 -47.96
C SER A 594 -21.47 4.16 -47.21
N VAL A 595 -21.82 3.93 -45.95
CA VAL A 595 -21.27 2.84 -45.14
C VAL A 595 -22.29 1.69 -45.06
N VAL A 596 -22.17 0.71 -45.91
CA VAL A 596 -22.89 -0.58 -45.85
C VAL A 596 -21.90 -1.61 -45.35
N VAL A 597 -21.81 -1.81 -44.06
CA VAL A 597 -21.07 -2.94 -43.50
C VAL A 597 -21.94 -3.68 -42.51
N GLY A 598 -22.21 -4.93 -42.74
CA GLY A 598 -22.72 -5.97 -41.89
C GLY A 598 -24.13 -5.82 -41.33
N ALA A 599 -24.36 -5.02 -40.31
CA ALA A 599 -25.66 -4.82 -39.68
C ALA A 599 -26.44 -3.72 -40.40
N THR A 600 -27.50 -4.09 -41.05
CA THR A 600 -28.47 -3.15 -41.67
C THR A 600 -29.60 -2.78 -40.74
N GLU A 601 -29.71 -3.39 -39.56
CA GLU A 601 -30.82 -3.26 -38.64
C GLU A 601 -30.35 -3.41 -37.17
N ASN A 602 -30.97 -2.70 -36.25
CA ASN A 602 -30.88 -3.00 -34.82
C ASN A 602 -31.68 -4.26 -34.52
N LYS A 603 -31.03 -5.33 -34.04
CA LYS A 603 -31.71 -6.58 -33.73
C LYS A 603 -30.96 -7.41 -32.70
N ASN A 604 -31.68 -8.35 -32.07
CA ASN A 604 -31.15 -9.32 -31.14
C ASN A 604 -30.43 -8.65 -29.95
N TYR A 605 -31.06 -7.63 -29.37
CA TYR A 605 -30.57 -7.06 -28.11
C TYR A 605 -31.14 -7.85 -26.94
N HIS A 606 -30.30 -8.14 -25.98
CA HIS A 606 -30.69 -8.71 -24.71
C HIS A 606 -30.17 -7.84 -23.56
N PHE A 607 -31.07 -7.12 -22.91
CA PHE A 607 -30.78 -6.37 -21.69
C PHE A 607 -31.37 -7.10 -20.49
N ASP A 608 -30.54 -7.37 -19.46
CA ASP A 608 -31.02 -8.03 -18.26
C ASP A 608 -30.33 -7.46 -17.01
N ASN A 609 -31.12 -7.25 -15.94
CA ASN A 609 -30.63 -6.73 -14.68
C ASN A 609 -29.89 -5.39 -14.82
N LEU A 610 -30.62 -4.37 -15.37
CA LEU A 610 -30.08 -3.03 -15.62
C LEU A 610 -30.76 -2.00 -14.73
N THR A 611 -29.95 -1.14 -14.11
CA THR A 611 -30.41 0.02 -13.31
C THR A 611 -30.08 1.32 -14.01
N ILE A 612 -31.07 2.20 -14.21
CA ILE A 612 -30.88 3.53 -14.78
C ILE A 612 -31.45 4.58 -13.83
N ARG A 613 -30.65 5.57 -13.45
CA ARG A 613 -31.01 6.62 -12.49
C ARG A 613 -30.60 8.01 -12.94
N ASN A 614 -31.46 9.00 -12.68
CA ASN A 614 -31.16 10.43 -12.85
C ASN A 614 -30.72 10.76 -14.30
N ALA A 615 -31.51 10.40 -15.30
CA ALA A 615 -31.27 10.76 -16.70
C ALA A 615 -32.06 12.03 -17.04
N THR A 616 -31.43 13.00 -17.72
CA THR A 616 -32.04 14.31 -18.04
C THR A 616 -33.01 14.29 -19.22
N ASN A 617 -33.26 13.17 -19.85
CA ASN A 617 -34.29 13.01 -20.89
C ASN A 617 -35.05 11.70 -20.62
N SER A 618 -34.54 10.58 -21.11
CA SER A 618 -35.22 9.30 -21.03
C SER A 618 -34.34 8.24 -20.33
N GLY A 619 -34.96 7.29 -19.66
CA GLY A 619 -34.28 6.12 -19.17
C GLY A 619 -33.74 5.31 -20.35
N MET A 620 -34.59 4.93 -21.28
CA MET A 620 -34.20 4.27 -22.53
C MET A 620 -34.91 4.96 -23.72
N MET A 621 -34.16 5.20 -24.79
CA MET A 621 -34.65 5.61 -26.09
C MET A 621 -34.35 4.51 -27.10
N ILE A 622 -35.39 3.93 -27.68
CA ILE A 622 -35.28 2.74 -28.51
C ILE A 622 -35.94 3.05 -29.87
N GLN A 623 -35.14 2.98 -30.91
CA GLN A 623 -35.59 3.25 -32.29
C GLN A 623 -35.27 2.08 -33.21
N GLU A 624 -36.26 1.69 -34.05
CA GLU A 624 -36.05 0.78 -35.19
C GLU A 624 -35.33 -0.54 -34.76
N ILE A 625 -35.98 -1.30 -33.88
CA ILE A 625 -35.38 -2.52 -33.29
C ILE A 625 -36.27 -3.75 -33.51
N LYS A 626 -35.65 -4.90 -33.67
CA LYS A 626 -36.33 -6.20 -33.80
C LYS A 626 -35.74 -7.27 -32.87
N ASP A 627 -36.56 -8.30 -32.62
CA ASP A 627 -36.16 -9.57 -31.99
C ASP A 627 -35.37 -9.34 -30.69
N SER A 628 -35.87 -8.49 -29.78
CA SER A 628 -35.09 -8.04 -28.64
C SER A 628 -35.83 -8.17 -27.32
N SER A 629 -35.07 -8.32 -26.22
CA SER A 629 -35.62 -8.51 -24.88
C SER A 629 -35.01 -7.55 -23.85
N PHE A 630 -35.85 -7.06 -22.95
CA PHE A 630 -35.51 -6.13 -21.89
C PHE A 630 -36.10 -6.67 -20.56
N ASN A 631 -35.28 -7.35 -19.77
CA ASN A 631 -35.72 -8.05 -18.58
C ASN A 631 -35.10 -7.42 -17.33
N ASN A 632 -35.86 -7.40 -16.22
CA ASN A 632 -35.35 -6.91 -14.94
C ASN A 632 -34.75 -5.49 -15.03
N ILE A 633 -35.47 -4.56 -15.68
CA ILE A 633 -35.02 -3.18 -15.89
C ILE A 633 -35.63 -2.28 -14.82
N ASP A 634 -34.78 -1.55 -14.10
CA ASP A 634 -35.20 -0.63 -13.06
C ASP A 634 -34.78 0.80 -13.39
N ILE A 635 -35.73 1.66 -13.72
CA ILE A 635 -35.53 3.06 -14.13
C ILE A 635 -36.13 3.99 -13.09
N ALA A 636 -35.40 5.01 -12.64
CA ALA A 636 -35.99 6.03 -11.78
C ALA A 636 -35.35 7.42 -11.93
N ASN A 637 -36.15 8.42 -11.57
CA ASN A 637 -35.77 9.82 -11.61
C ASN A 637 -35.30 10.25 -12.99
N VAL A 638 -36.13 10.08 -13.99
CA VAL A 638 -35.89 10.58 -15.34
C VAL A 638 -36.71 11.81 -15.62
N ASP A 639 -36.11 12.80 -16.29
CA ASP A 639 -36.75 14.11 -16.43
C ASP A 639 -37.97 14.10 -17.36
N ILE A 640 -38.04 13.19 -18.33
CA ILE A 640 -39.13 13.19 -19.29
C ILE A 640 -39.83 11.83 -19.39
N ILE A 641 -39.19 10.80 -19.93
CA ILE A 641 -39.81 9.50 -20.25
C ILE A 641 -38.99 8.33 -19.70
N GLY A 642 -39.65 7.35 -19.10
CA GLY A 642 -39.01 6.12 -18.66
C GLY A 642 -38.45 5.33 -19.82
N ILE A 643 -39.31 4.79 -20.70
CA ILE A 643 -38.92 4.11 -21.94
C ILE A 643 -39.66 4.77 -23.10
N GLN A 644 -38.91 5.20 -24.12
CA GLN A 644 -39.40 5.75 -25.34
C GLN A 644 -39.16 4.77 -26.50
N LEU A 645 -40.24 4.27 -27.11
CA LEU A 645 -40.22 3.35 -28.22
C LEU A 645 -40.69 4.05 -29.50
N MET A 646 -39.85 4.10 -30.52
CA MET A 646 -40.12 4.87 -31.75
C MET A 646 -39.85 4.08 -33.02
N ARG A 647 -40.82 4.15 -33.94
CA ARG A 647 -40.64 3.80 -35.33
C ARG A 647 -40.47 5.04 -36.17
N MET A 648 -39.34 5.23 -36.79
CA MET A 648 -39.09 6.37 -37.71
C MET A 648 -39.16 5.94 -39.17
N MET A 649 -38.33 4.97 -39.60
CA MET A 649 -38.26 4.50 -40.99
C MET A 649 -38.35 2.97 -41.12
N ARG A 650 -37.92 2.23 -40.09
CA ARG A 650 -37.87 0.76 -40.12
C ARG A 650 -38.81 0.17 -39.06
N ASP A 651 -39.13 -1.09 -39.27
CA ASP A 651 -40.10 -1.78 -38.39
C ASP A 651 -39.55 -1.97 -36.98
N VAL A 652 -40.45 -1.94 -36.03
CA VAL A 652 -40.24 -2.26 -34.62
C VAL A 652 -41.14 -3.48 -34.33
N GLU A 653 -40.48 -4.64 -34.15
CA GLU A 653 -41.25 -5.89 -34.04
C GLU A 653 -40.57 -6.91 -33.09
N ASN A 654 -41.36 -7.81 -32.54
CA ASN A 654 -40.96 -8.93 -31.70
C ASN A 654 -40.10 -8.49 -30.51
N LEU A 655 -40.69 -7.64 -29.65
CA LEU A 655 -40.01 -7.14 -28.45
C LEU A 655 -40.66 -7.71 -27.18
N THR A 656 -39.82 -8.04 -26.22
CA THR A 656 -40.23 -8.46 -24.88
C THR A 656 -39.69 -7.51 -23.82
N PHE A 657 -40.60 -6.98 -22.98
CA PHE A 657 -40.26 -6.24 -21.76
C PHE A 657 -40.84 -7.01 -20.58
N ASP A 658 -40.01 -7.64 -19.75
CA ASP A 658 -40.46 -8.39 -18.60
C ASP A 658 -39.85 -7.86 -17.30
N ASN A 659 -40.70 -7.73 -16.27
CA ASN A 659 -40.28 -7.19 -14.97
C ASN A 659 -39.59 -5.85 -15.07
N VAL A 660 -40.22 -4.88 -15.76
CA VAL A 660 -39.72 -3.52 -15.90
C VAL A 660 -40.39 -2.61 -14.89
N SER A 661 -39.60 -1.89 -14.10
CA SER A 661 -40.10 -0.88 -13.16
C SER A 661 -39.63 0.52 -13.57
N ILE A 662 -40.54 1.51 -13.53
CA ILE A 662 -40.26 2.90 -13.85
C ILE A 662 -40.86 3.77 -12.74
N ASP A 663 -40.01 4.50 -12.02
CA ASP A 663 -40.44 5.41 -10.97
C ASP A 663 -40.01 6.85 -11.26
N ASN A 664 -40.93 7.80 -11.05
CA ASN A 664 -40.65 9.20 -11.17
C ASN A 664 -40.15 9.64 -12.57
N ALA A 665 -40.94 9.40 -13.61
CA ALA A 665 -40.78 10.00 -14.94
C ALA A 665 -41.79 11.14 -15.08
N SER A 666 -41.32 12.36 -15.38
CA SER A 666 -42.18 13.54 -15.25
C SER A 666 -43.30 13.61 -16.30
N ASN A 667 -43.13 12.97 -17.46
CA ASN A 667 -44.15 12.96 -18.54
C ASN A 667 -44.79 11.56 -18.65
N ALA A 668 -44.09 10.57 -19.12
CA ALA A 668 -44.62 9.22 -19.30
C ALA A 668 -43.69 8.11 -18.79
N GLY A 669 -44.28 7.06 -18.23
CA GLY A 669 -43.53 5.85 -17.92
C GLY A 669 -43.06 5.12 -19.17
N PHE A 670 -44.01 4.68 -19.99
CA PHE A 670 -43.79 4.03 -21.29
C PHE A 670 -44.43 4.86 -22.41
N TRP A 671 -43.71 5.18 -23.46
CA TRP A 671 -44.20 6.05 -24.53
C TRP A 671 -43.90 5.45 -25.92
N MET A 672 -44.89 5.58 -26.83
CA MET A 672 -44.86 4.98 -28.15
C MET A 672 -45.11 5.98 -29.29
N MET A 673 -44.45 5.76 -30.46
CA MET A 673 -44.64 6.55 -31.67
C MET A 673 -44.48 5.67 -32.92
N GLY A 674 -45.52 5.53 -33.75
CA GLY A 674 -45.48 4.79 -35.01
C GLY A 674 -46.12 3.39 -34.95
N ASP A 675 -45.79 2.54 -35.89
CA ASP A 675 -46.37 1.18 -36.04
C ASP A 675 -45.47 0.15 -35.35
N PHE A 676 -46.09 -0.79 -34.64
CA PHE A 676 -45.44 -1.83 -33.87
C PHE A 676 -46.12 -3.19 -34.13
N SER A 677 -45.32 -4.27 -34.10
CA SER A 677 -45.86 -5.61 -34.15
C SER A 677 -45.23 -6.50 -33.08
N ASP A 678 -46.05 -7.38 -32.51
CA ASP A 678 -45.66 -8.43 -31.58
C ASP A 678 -44.88 -7.94 -30.35
N ILE A 679 -45.45 -6.99 -29.62
CA ILE A 679 -44.88 -6.45 -28.38
C ILE A 679 -45.48 -7.19 -27.17
N THR A 680 -44.64 -7.88 -26.40
CA THR A 680 -44.97 -8.40 -25.08
C THR A 680 -44.38 -7.48 -24.02
N ALA A 681 -45.18 -6.96 -23.09
CA ALA A 681 -44.66 -6.08 -22.05
C ALA A 681 -45.39 -6.28 -20.71
N ASN A 682 -44.59 -6.28 -19.64
CA ASN A 682 -45.03 -6.26 -18.26
C ASN A 682 -44.30 -5.11 -17.53
N ILE A 683 -44.89 -3.94 -17.53
CA ILE A 683 -44.28 -2.69 -17.07
C ILE A 683 -45.06 -2.14 -15.88
N THR A 684 -44.40 -1.86 -14.80
CA THR A 684 -44.94 -1.15 -13.63
C THR A 684 -44.40 0.28 -13.59
N THR A 685 -45.30 1.25 -13.49
CA THR A 685 -44.91 2.65 -13.39
C THR A 685 -45.47 3.27 -12.11
N THR A 686 -44.65 4.08 -11.41
CA THR A 686 -45.04 4.83 -10.23
C THR A 686 -44.60 6.27 -10.35
N ASN A 687 -45.33 7.18 -9.74
CA ASN A 687 -45.02 8.63 -9.73
C ASN A 687 -44.78 9.22 -11.13
N THR A 688 -45.48 8.73 -12.15
CA THR A 688 -45.41 9.23 -13.53
C THR A 688 -46.67 10.04 -13.85
N ALA A 689 -46.57 11.10 -14.66
CA ALA A 689 -47.74 11.86 -15.09
C ALA A 689 -48.70 10.98 -15.89
N THR A 690 -48.19 10.15 -16.75
CA THR A 690 -48.94 9.20 -17.57
C THR A 690 -48.25 7.82 -17.56
N PRO A 691 -48.88 6.74 -17.10
CA PRO A 691 -48.30 5.39 -17.17
C PRO A 691 -47.96 4.97 -18.61
N CYS A 692 -48.88 5.15 -19.55
CA CYS A 692 -48.70 4.95 -20.99
C CYS A 692 -48.97 6.24 -21.76
N GLY A 693 -47.99 6.67 -22.56
CA GLY A 693 -48.06 7.84 -23.42
C GLY A 693 -47.95 7.50 -24.90
N ARG A 694 -48.47 8.37 -25.76
CA ARG A 694 -48.31 8.26 -27.22
C ARG A 694 -48.03 9.62 -27.87
N SER A 695 -47.47 9.58 -29.09
CA SER A 695 -47.24 10.78 -29.89
C SER A 695 -48.53 11.38 -30.43
N LYS A 696 -48.66 12.71 -30.42
CA LYS A 696 -49.71 13.44 -31.12
C LYS A 696 -49.47 13.55 -32.62
N TRP A 697 -48.23 13.43 -33.04
CA TRP A 697 -47.78 13.70 -34.40
C TRP A 697 -47.83 12.48 -35.32
N MET A 698 -47.70 11.29 -34.77
CA MET A 698 -47.72 10.04 -35.48
C MET A 698 -48.60 9.05 -34.72
N PRO A 699 -49.65 8.49 -35.37
CA PRO A 699 -50.53 7.55 -34.71
C PRO A 699 -49.74 6.29 -34.29
N VAL A 700 -50.21 5.65 -33.26
CA VAL A 700 -49.66 4.38 -32.79
C VAL A 700 -50.57 3.26 -33.28
N ASN A 701 -50.03 2.40 -34.13
CA ASN A 701 -50.71 1.18 -34.56
C ASN A 701 -49.99 -0.05 -33.97
N LEU A 702 -50.70 -0.80 -33.15
CA LEU A 702 -50.17 -2.03 -32.55
C LEU A 702 -50.81 -3.24 -33.25
N THR A 703 -49.98 -4.15 -33.74
CA THR A 703 -50.41 -5.44 -34.32
C THR A 703 -49.91 -6.56 -33.46
N GLN A 704 -50.76 -7.46 -33.00
CA GLN A 704 -50.39 -8.62 -32.19
C GLN A 704 -50.83 -9.89 -32.93
N ASN A 705 -49.89 -10.74 -33.31
CA ASN A 705 -50.16 -11.92 -34.15
C ASN A 705 -50.38 -13.24 -33.41
N GLY A 706 -50.22 -13.23 -32.11
CA GLY A 706 -50.49 -14.44 -31.33
C GLY A 706 -50.12 -14.36 -29.84
N GLY A 707 -51.08 -14.09 -28.99
CA GLY A 707 -50.93 -14.24 -27.54
C GLY A 707 -49.99 -13.25 -26.82
N GLN A 708 -49.45 -12.25 -27.53
CA GLN A 708 -48.66 -11.17 -26.92
C GLN A 708 -49.56 -10.19 -26.17
N GLU A 709 -49.16 -9.83 -24.98
CA GLU A 709 -49.89 -8.85 -24.14
C GLU A 709 -49.00 -7.67 -23.76
N LEU A 710 -49.49 -6.45 -24.04
CA LEU A 710 -48.93 -5.21 -23.53
C LEU A 710 -49.61 -4.88 -22.21
N ILE A 711 -48.95 -5.06 -21.09
CA ILE A 711 -49.47 -4.82 -19.76
C ILE A 711 -48.73 -3.64 -19.14
N VAL A 712 -49.45 -2.58 -18.76
CA VAL A 712 -48.93 -1.44 -18.03
C VAL A 712 -49.76 -1.27 -16.74
N ASN A 713 -49.09 -1.33 -15.61
CA ASN A 713 -49.74 -1.29 -14.26
C ASN A 713 -50.86 -2.33 -14.10
N GLY A 714 -50.68 -3.51 -14.63
CA GLY A 714 -51.65 -4.62 -14.56
C GLY A 714 -52.84 -4.47 -15.52
N SER A 715 -52.89 -3.43 -16.34
CA SER A 715 -53.91 -3.21 -17.36
C SER A 715 -53.43 -3.68 -18.72
N VAL A 716 -54.15 -4.60 -19.36
CA VAL A 716 -53.84 -5.07 -20.72
C VAL A 716 -54.28 -3.97 -21.70
N ILE A 717 -53.36 -3.53 -22.57
CA ILE A 717 -53.58 -2.58 -23.65
C ILE A 717 -53.71 -3.35 -24.94
N THR A 718 -54.92 -3.44 -25.48
CA THR A 718 -55.14 -4.13 -26.76
C THR A 718 -54.87 -3.21 -27.95
N PRO A 719 -54.66 -3.73 -29.16
CA PRO A 719 -54.55 -2.93 -30.37
C PRO A 719 -55.70 -1.92 -30.59
N ALA A 720 -56.92 -2.29 -30.19
CA ALA A 720 -58.10 -1.40 -30.29
C ALA A 720 -58.10 -0.29 -29.23
N ASP A 721 -57.46 -0.50 -28.10
CA ASP A 721 -57.50 0.39 -26.94
C ASP A 721 -56.27 1.30 -26.81
N VAL A 722 -55.25 1.16 -27.64
CA VAL A 722 -54.02 1.93 -27.56
C VAL A 722 -54.29 3.44 -27.56
N GLU A 723 -55.19 3.90 -28.43
CA GLU A 723 -55.54 5.33 -28.50
C GLU A 723 -56.32 5.88 -27.31
N THR A 724 -57.01 5.01 -26.57
CA THR A 724 -57.81 5.40 -25.41
C THR A 724 -57.10 5.13 -24.09
N SER A 725 -56.25 4.12 -24.05
CA SER A 725 -55.48 3.72 -22.85
C SER A 725 -54.14 4.45 -22.71
N CYS A 726 -53.51 4.85 -23.82
CA CYS A 726 -52.29 5.66 -23.82
C CYS A 726 -52.60 7.09 -24.13
N LEU A 727 -52.39 7.97 -23.17
CA LEU A 727 -52.75 9.41 -23.30
C LEU A 727 -51.77 10.17 -24.18
N ASP A 728 -52.28 11.23 -24.83
CA ASP A 728 -51.42 12.16 -25.58
C ASP A 728 -50.42 12.84 -24.63
N ALA A 729 -49.18 12.38 -24.67
CA ALA A 729 -48.08 12.93 -23.89
C ALA A 729 -47.05 13.59 -24.83
N SER A 730 -47.35 14.80 -25.25
CA SER A 730 -46.49 15.53 -26.19
C SER A 730 -46.23 16.93 -25.69
N ASN A 731 -45.14 17.09 -25.02
CA ASN A 731 -44.44 18.37 -24.85
C ASN A 731 -42.97 18.18 -25.29
N PHE A 732 -42.76 17.93 -26.58
CA PHE A 732 -41.46 18.01 -27.24
C PHE A 732 -41.42 19.18 -28.18
#